data_64ea397099435a28bd41c65b024268ce
#
_entry.id   64ea397099435a28bd41c65b024268ce
#
_cell.length_a   1.000
_cell.length_b   1.000
_cell.length_c   1.000
_cell.angle_alpha   90.00
_cell.angle_beta   90.00
_cell.angle_gamma   90.00
#
_symmetry.space_group_name_H-M   'P 1'
#
loop_
_entity.id
_entity.type
_entity.pdbx_description
1 polymer ?
#
loop_
_entity_poly.entity_id
_entity_poly.type
_entity_poly.pdbx_seq_one_letter_code
_entity_poly.pdbx_strand_id
1 'polypeptide(L)'
;MKQRFPLLLLAMLVTAGLSAQVLVTTDPLPKNAILEEFTGIHCTYCPDGHAIAQSILNNNPGRVCVIALHQGSFAVPSGTEPDYRTSFGDAIAGQTALTGYPSGTVNRHVFTGSTTALSRSAWAASCDLIMAEASPVNVGLSSTYEAATRELTIQVELYYTADASAPENFINVALIQDSIYGPQTGGGAGNNYRHMHMLRHLITGQWGDPVNTTTAGSLVSRTYTYTVPGAYNNIEAIVENMKVVAFVTRDHQEIYTGDEVDAIGGTNLYIGNFSSAAPYIQRGYQGFERIFTIDANSNIAGTESFELSFEAENAPADWQASFFIDGTEYTTTATVNLTKGTPTPVTVRVMPGSAAGFPGYVMRMRSISNPTAPEKTYRVMVVSGVTDLVVNGTGGPETENNQGVYLDGLAASGITSYAVTDANVMRDMINADAFQDVFTCWLNISWTFPTLSDSQAEAVMDFMDAGHNIFIGGQDIGWDIMSGADGSNGTPVTQNFYTNYLKALFVADGSSANNKLNANTADPIFGGVLQSNIVDVFGGNMYPEEINAGTGADIIFNYTTSAKHAAIKYEALNYRSIYFGIGLEMLSNADVRNEIIGLSREWLSDEMTGVEYGEAVNSLITGQNYPNPAGDYTWIAVSEKAAGGTLEVYDLNGNLVISRKLGNELLYRADLSSLKSGMYTYRIVAGTTVSGARKLTVIR
;
A
#
# COMPACT_ATOMS: atom_id res chain seq x y z
N MET A 1 -33.47 -15.20 84.58
CA MET A 1 -33.63 -14.28 83.41
C MET A 1 -32.28 -14.20 82.73
N LYS A 2 -32.12 -14.93 81.62
CA LYS A 2 -30.96 -14.85 80.76
C LYS A 2 -31.38 -14.21 79.44
N GLN A 3 -30.97 -12.98 79.20
CA GLN A 3 -31.17 -12.26 77.92
C GLN A 3 -30.18 -12.82 76.93
N ARG A 4 -30.75 -13.29 75.74
CA ARG A 4 -29.98 -13.64 74.57
C ARG A 4 -30.01 -12.44 73.61
N PHE A 5 -28.86 -11.86 73.36
CA PHE A 5 -28.66 -10.93 72.22
C PHE A 5 -28.53 -11.70 70.93
N PRO A 6 -29.23 -11.32 69.84
CA PRO A 6 -28.95 -11.89 68.53
C PRO A 6 -27.78 -11.15 67.88
N LEU A 7 -26.78 -11.91 67.46
CA LEU A 7 -25.66 -11.43 66.64
C LEU A 7 -26.20 -11.18 65.20
N LEU A 8 -26.34 -9.92 64.82
CA LEU A 8 -26.64 -9.55 63.44
C LEU A 8 -25.34 -9.66 62.61
N LEU A 9 -25.25 -10.68 61.75
CA LEU A 9 -24.17 -10.83 60.79
C LEU A 9 -24.45 -9.88 59.62
N LEU A 10 -23.73 -8.76 59.56
CA LEU A 10 -23.77 -7.82 58.43
C LEU A 10 -22.93 -8.40 57.30
N ALA A 11 -23.58 -9.04 56.33
CA ALA A 11 -22.95 -9.48 55.10
C ALA A 11 -22.63 -8.23 54.24
N MET A 12 -21.36 -7.79 54.27
CA MET A 12 -20.85 -6.83 53.28
C MET A 12 -20.85 -7.50 51.87
N LEU A 13 -21.82 -7.18 51.06
CA LEU A 13 -21.73 -7.45 49.62
C LEU A 13 -20.63 -6.53 49.07
N VAL A 14 -19.45 -7.08 48.84
CA VAL A 14 -18.46 -6.48 47.96
C VAL A 14 -18.96 -6.66 46.57
N THR A 15 -19.64 -5.66 46.00
CA THR A 15 -19.85 -5.56 44.57
C THR A 15 -18.48 -5.25 43.96
N ALA A 16 -17.76 -6.29 43.56
CA ALA A 16 -16.69 -6.11 42.57
C ALA A 16 -17.36 -5.52 41.33
N GLY A 17 -17.18 -4.22 41.12
CA GLY A 17 -17.51 -3.59 39.88
C GLY A 17 -16.63 -4.27 38.81
N LEU A 18 -17.20 -5.21 38.06
CA LEU A 18 -16.64 -5.59 36.78
C LEU A 18 -16.68 -4.32 35.95
N SER A 19 -15.55 -3.62 35.84
CA SER A 19 -15.35 -2.64 34.76
C SER A 19 -15.54 -3.43 33.50
N ALA A 20 -16.68 -3.22 32.81
CA ALA A 20 -16.85 -3.74 31.45
C ALA A 20 -15.64 -3.26 30.65
N GLN A 21 -14.98 -4.17 29.97
CA GLN A 21 -13.84 -3.84 29.13
C GLN A 21 -14.35 -2.92 28.01
N VAL A 22 -13.79 -1.73 27.88
CA VAL A 22 -14.13 -0.80 26.83
C VAL A 22 -13.50 -1.29 25.53
N LEU A 23 -14.34 -1.53 24.51
CA LEU A 23 -13.90 -2.05 23.21
C LEU A 23 -13.04 -1.03 22.46
N VAL A 24 -13.43 0.24 22.59
CA VAL A 24 -12.85 1.36 21.83
C VAL A 24 -11.64 1.96 22.53
N THR A 25 -10.64 2.43 21.75
CA THR A 25 -9.53 3.24 22.30
C THR A 25 -9.95 4.69 22.53
N THR A 26 -9.30 5.34 23.51
CA THR A 26 -9.42 6.79 23.74
C THR A 26 -8.41 7.60 22.93
N ASP A 27 -7.44 6.96 22.27
CA ASP A 27 -6.46 7.60 21.42
C ASP A 27 -7.09 7.99 20.08
N PRO A 28 -6.74 9.16 19.51
CA PRO A 28 -7.20 9.52 18.18
C PRO A 28 -6.73 8.50 17.13
N LEU A 29 -7.66 8.01 16.32
CA LEU A 29 -7.38 7.12 15.20
C LEU A 29 -7.69 7.83 13.88
N PRO A 30 -7.03 7.45 12.78
CA PRO A 30 -7.46 7.86 11.45
C PRO A 30 -8.80 7.22 11.10
N LYS A 31 -9.50 7.80 10.12
CA LYS A 31 -10.76 7.25 9.60
C LYS A 31 -10.53 5.88 8.94
N ASN A 32 -11.50 5.01 9.03
CA ASN A 32 -11.66 3.86 8.15
C ASN A 32 -12.57 4.24 6.98
N ALA A 33 -12.31 3.65 5.82
CA ALA A 33 -13.13 3.86 4.64
C ALA A 33 -14.31 2.88 4.61
N ILE A 34 -15.50 3.39 4.30
CA ILE A 34 -16.70 2.60 4.04
C ILE A 34 -17.06 2.77 2.57
N LEU A 35 -16.84 1.73 1.78
CA LEU A 35 -17.22 1.68 0.38
C LEU A 35 -18.61 1.05 0.26
N GLU A 36 -19.62 1.84 -0.10
CA GLU A 36 -20.94 1.35 -0.48
C GLU A 36 -20.96 1.20 -2.01
N GLU A 37 -20.93 -0.04 -2.48
CA GLU A 37 -20.92 -0.37 -3.91
C GLU A 37 -22.33 -0.63 -4.43
N PHE A 38 -22.74 0.08 -5.47
CA PHE A 38 -24.05 -0.11 -6.14
C PHE A 38 -23.89 -1.07 -7.32
N THR A 39 -24.62 -2.20 -7.25
CA THR A 39 -24.45 -3.33 -8.15
C THR A 39 -25.78 -3.98 -8.55
N GLY A 40 -25.72 -4.94 -9.47
CA GLY A 40 -26.89 -5.74 -9.87
C GLY A 40 -26.53 -6.92 -10.77
N ILE A 41 -27.31 -7.99 -10.71
CA ILE A 41 -27.05 -9.27 -11.41
C ILE A 41 -27.03 -9.16 -12.94
N HIS A 42 -27.65 -8.15 -13.51
CA HIS A 42 -27.70 -7.88 -14.96
C HIS A 42 -26.66 -6.86 -15.41
N CYS A 43 -25.80 -6.38 -14.53
CA CYS A 43 -24.74 -5.41 -14.83
C CYS A 43 -23.49 -6.13 -15.36
N THR A 44 -23.12 -5.91 -16.61
CA THR A 44 -21.99 -6.58 -17.26
C THR A 44 -20.64 -6.20 -16.67
N TYR A 45 -20.48 -4.94 -16.21
CA TYR A 45 -19.23 -4.41 -15.67
C TYR A 45 -19.14 -4.46 -14.14
N CYS A 46 -20.18 -4.90 -13.44
CA CYS A 46 -20.15 -4.99 -11.98
C CYS A 46 -19.14 -6.02 -11.44
N PRO A 47 -18.86 -7.17 -12.09
CA PRO A 47 -17.78 -8.06 -11.67
C PRO A 47 -16.41 -7.40 -11.58
N ASP A 48 -16.11 -6.43 -12.45
CA ASP A 48 -14.89 -5.65 -12.40
C ASP A 48 -14.87 -4.71 -11.15
N GLY A 49 -15.99 -4.05 -10.85
CA GLY A 49 -16.15 -3.30 -9.59
C GLY A 49 -15.92 -4.17 -8.35
N HIS A 50 -16.50 -5.38 -8.33
CA HIS A 50 -16.32 -6.35 -7.23
C HIS A 50 -14.83 -6.74 -7.06
N ALA A 51 -14.09 -6.93 -8.16
CA ALA A 51 -12.66 -7.25 -8.12
C ALA A 51 -11.84 -6.08 -7.57
N ILE A 52 -12.14 -4.85 -7.98
CA ILE A 52 -11.50 -3.62 -7.46
C ILE A 52 -11.80 -3.47 -5.95
N ALA A 53 -13.05 -3.61 -5.52
CA ALA A 53 -13.42 -3.53 -4.11
C ALA A 53 -12.67 -4.59 -3.27
N GLN A 54 -12.55 -5.82 -3.77
CA GLN A 54 -11.79 -6.88 -3.11
C GLN A 54 -10.29 -6.56 -3.05
N SER A 55 -9.72 -5.96 -4.10
CA SER A 55 -8.32 -5.51 -4.11
C SER A 55 -8.08 -4.42 -3.06
N ILE A 56 -8.98 -3.44 -2.96
CA ILE A 56 -8.90 -2.38 -1.94
C ILE A 56 -8.91 -2.98 -0.52
N LEU A 57 -9.78 -3.97 -0.25
CA LEU A 57 -9.81 -4.69 1.02
C LEU A 57 -8.49 -5.41 1.32
N ASN A 58 -7.97 -6.14 0.35
CA ASN A 58 -6.73 -6.92 0.50
C ASN A 58 -5.52 -6.02 0.78
N ASN A 59 -5.47 -4.85 0.14
CA ASN A 59 -4.38 -3.88 0.30
C ASN A 59 -4.49 -3.06 1.61
N ASN A 60 -5.70 -3.00 2.21
CA ASN A 60 -5.98 -2.20 3.40
C ASN A 60 -6.67 -3.01 4.51
N PRO A 61 -6.07 -4.09 5.01
CA PRO A 61 -6.71 -4.99 5.98
C PRO A 61 -7.12 -4.24 7.26
N GLY A 62 -8.41 -4.37 7.63
CA GLY A 62 -8.99 -3.73 8.81
C GLY A 62 -9.13 -2.20 8.73
N ARG A 63 -8.96 -1.60 7.53
CA ARG A 63 -9.10 -0.17 7.31
C ARG A 63 -10.22 0.18 6.34
N VAL A 64 -10.74 -0.80 5.61
CA VAL A 64 -11.82 -0.65 4.63
C VAL A 64 -12.93 -1.64 4.95
N CYS A 65 -14.18 -1.20 4.89
CA CYS A 65 -15.36 -2.07 4.90
C CYS A 65 -16.10 -1.87 3.57
N VAL A 66 -16.55 -2.97 2.96
CA VAL A 66 -17.34 -2.94 1.72
C VAL A 66 -18.76 -3.38 1.99
N ILE A 67 -19.73 -2.66 1.46
CA ILE A 67 -21.16 -3.01 1.50
C ILE A 67 -21.69 -3.01 0.07
N ALA A 68 -21.94 -4.19 -0.50
CA ALA A 68 -22.49 -4.34 -1.84
C ALA A 68 -24.02 -4.23 -1.81
N LEU A 69 -24.55 -3.19 -2.45
CA LEU A 69 -25.98 -2.87 -2.50
C LEU A 69 -26.55 -3.25 -3.87
N HIS A 70 -27.25 -4.38 -3.93
CA HIS A 70 -28.03 -4.74 -5.11
C HIS A 70 -29.26 -3.86 -5.19
N GLN A 71 -29.33 -2.96 -6.17
CA GLN A 71 -30.42 -1.98 -6.29
C GLN A 71 -30.60 -1.50 -7.74
N GLY A 72 -31.67 -0.75 -8.01
CA GLY A 72 -32.00 -0.20 -9.32
C GLY A 72 -32.33 -1.27 -10.37
N SER A 73 -32.39 -0.85 -11.65
CA SER A 73 -32.90 -1.69 -12.74
C SER A 73 -32.07 -2.94 -13.04
N PHE A 74 -30.74 -2.86 -12.85
CA PHE A 74 -29.85 -4.00 -13.07
C PHE A 74 -29.92 -5.08 -11.99
N ALA A 75 -30.53 -4.78 -10.83
CA ALA A 75 -30.72 -5.75 -9.75
C ALA A 75 -32.11 -6.42 -9.77
N VAL A 76 -33.02 -6.00 -10.67
CA VAL A 76 -34.35 -6.57 -10.77
C VAL A 76 -34.29 -7.99 -11.37
N PRO A 77 -34.69 -9.05 -10.62
CA PRO A 77 -34.63 -10.41 -11.12
C PRO A 77 -35.57 -10.67 -12.26
N SER A 78 -35.22 -11.56 -13.16
CA SER A 78 -36.04 -12.06 -14.25
C SER A 78 -36.45 -13.52 -14.00
N GLY A 79 -37.74 -13.83 -14.14
CA GLY A 79 -38.24 -15.20 -14.00
C GLY A 79 -38.00 -15.80 -12.61
N THR A 80 -37.12 -16.80 -12.52
CA THR A 80 -36.79 -17.53 -11.29
C THR A 80 -35.48 -17.09 -10.63
N GLU A 81 -34.88 -16.02 -11.11
CA GLU A 81 -33.65 -15.50 -10.53
C GLU A 81 -33.83 -15.03 -9.07
N PRO A 82 -32.79 -15.14 -8.24
CA PRO A 82 -32.87 -14.67 -6.86
C PRO A 82 -32.96 -13.14 -6.79
N ASP A 83 -33.71 -12.63 -5.84
CA ASP A 83 -33.80 -11.20 -5.56
C ASP A 83 -32.85 -10.81 -4.43
N TYR A 84 -31.72 -10.22 -4.79
CA TYR A 84 -30.70 -9.76 -3.85
C TYR A 84 -30.95 -8.35 -3.31
N ARG A 85 -31.98 -7.65 -3.78
CA ARG A 85 -32.32 -6.30 -3.33
C ARG A 85 -32.82 -6.30 -1.88
N THR A 86 -32.56 -5.18 -1.22
CA THR A 86 -33.14 -4.87 0.09
C THR A 86 -34.08 -3.66 -0.03
N SER A 87 -34.92 -3.42 0.98
CA SER A 87 -35.74 -2.21 1.04
C SER A 87 -34.92 -0.91 1.27
N PHE A 88 -33.60 -1.03 1.51
CA PHE A 88 -32.72 0.09 1.87
C PHE A 88 -31.92 0.62 0.67
N GLY A 89 -31.59 -0.23 -0.29
CA GLY A 89 -30.63 0.08 -1.35
C GLY A 89 -31.00 1.27 -2.22
N ASP A 90 -32.25 1.35 -2.67
CA ASP A 90 -32.73 2.45 -3.53
C ASP A 90 -32.69 3.81 -2.82
N ALA A 91 -32.95 3.84 -1.50
CA ALA A 91 -32.92 5.08 -0.74
C ALA A 91 -31.48 5.59 -0.51
N ILE A 92 -30.52 4.67 -0.27
CA ILE A 92 -29.10 5.01 -0.16
C ILE A 92 -28.59 5.51 -1.51
N ALA A 93 -28.84 4.80 -2.60
CA ALA A 93 -28.46 5.21 -3.95
C ALA A 93 -29.08 6.55 -4.35
N GLY A 94 -30.32 6.81 -3.93
CA GLY A 94 -31.07 8.02 -4.28
C GLY A 94 -30.44 9.33 -3.81
N GLN A 95 -29.56 9.31 -2.80
CA GLN A 95 -28.85 10.51 -2.35
C GLN A 95 -27.47 10.72 -3.02
N THR A 96 -27.02 9.80 -3.86
CA THR A 96 -25.65 9.84 -4.42
C THR A 96 -25.58 10.51 -5.79
N ALA A 97 -26.72 10.74 -6.46
CA ALA A 97 -26.82 11.17 -7.85
C ALA A 97 -26.16 10.18 -8.84
N LEU A 98 -26.22 8.90 -8.54
CA LEU A 98 -25.75 7.78 -9.35
C LEU A 98 -26.31 7.84 -10.78
N THR A 99 -25.45 7.72 -11.79
CA THR A 99 -25.80 7.75 -13.21
C THR A 99 -25.56 6.45 -13.97
N GLY A 100 -24.82 5.49 -13.38
CA GLY A 100 -24.44 4.22 -14.03
C GLY A 100 -23.97 3.16 -13.05
N TYR A 101 -23.62 1.96 -13.55
CA TYR A 101 -23.17 0.80 -12.79
C TYR A 101 -21.91 0.16 -13.44
N PRO A 102 -20.93 -0.36 -12.63
CA PRO A 102 -20.86 -0.22 -11.17
C PRO A 102 -20.55 1.23 -10.79
N SER A 103 -21.06 1.65 -9.67
CA SER A 103 -20.74 2.92 -9.04
C SER A 103 -20.70 2.69 -7.53
N GLY A 104 -20.13 3.59 -6.77
CA GLY A 104 -20.06 3.51 -5.33
C GLY A 104 -19.93 4.87 -4.67
N THR A 105 -19.90 4.87 -3.36
CA THR A 105 -19.57 6.05 -2.57
C THR A 105 -18.60 5.64 -1.46
N VAL A 106 -17.55 6.43 -1.26
CA VAL A 106 -16.59 6.23 -0.17
C VAL A 106 -16.93 7.24 0.93
N ASN A 107 -17.27 6.74 2.10
CA ASN A 107 -17.74 7.50 3.27
C ASN A 107 -18.89 8.48 2.95
N ARG A 108 -19.63 8.26 1.87
CA ARG A 108 -20.64 9.21 1.34
C ARG A 108 -20.09 10.63 1.24
N HIS A 109 -18.76 10.74 1.00
CA HIS A 109 -18.04 12.01 0.92
C HIS A 109 -18.15 12.60 -0.48
N VAL A 110 -18.20 13.95 -0.56
CA VAL A 110 -18.15 14.68 -1.84
C VAL A 110 -16.70 15.08 -2.11
N PHE A 111 -15.98 14.30 -2.92
CA PHE A 111 -14.58 14.60 -3.26
C PHE A 111 -14.47 15.75 -4.26
N THR A 112 -15.38 15.78 -5.25
CA THR A 112 -15.43 16.83 -6.27
C THR A 112 -16.87 17.12 -6.68
N GLY A 113 -17.17 18.36 -7.09
CA GLY A 113 -18.51 18.71 -7.56
C GLY A 113 -19.56 18.72 -6.45
N SER A 114 -20.69 18.04 -6.65
CA SER A 114 -21.85 18.03 -5.73
C SER A 114 -22.45 16.64 -5.49
N THR A 115 -21.79 15.57 -5.96
CA THR A 115 -22.28 14.19 -5.87
C THR A 115 -21.35 13.34 -5.03
N THR A 116 -21.87 12.30 -4.40
CA THR A 116 -21.06 11.30 -3.69
C THR A 116 -20.79 10.06 -4.54
N ALA A 117 -21.49 9.91 -5.67
CA ALA A 117 -21.30 8.80 -6.59
C ALA A 117 -19.93 8.89 -7.29
N LEU A 118 -19.18 7.81 -7.23
CA LEU A 118 -17.85 7.67 -7.82
C LEU A 118 -17.85 6.52 -8.83
N SER A 119 -17.13 6.71 -9.93
CA SER A 119 -16.73 5.60 -10.79
C SER A 119 -15.81 4.64 -10.02
N ARG A 120 -15.85 3.34 -10.36
CA ARG A 120 -15.00 2.33 -9.71
C ARG A 120 -13.51 2.63 -9.76
N SER A 121 -13.06 3.32 -10.81
CA SER A 121 -11.65 3.73 -10.96
C SER A 121 -11.19 4.72 -9.87
N ALA A 122 -12.09 5.47 -9.27
CA ALA A 122 -11.76 6.45 -8.22
C ALA A 122 -11.82 5.85 -6.79
N TRP A 123 -12.33 4.63 -6.59
CA TRP A 123 -12.57 4.10 -5.24
C TRP A 123 -11.30 3.97 -4.41
N ALA A 124 -10.22 3.41 -4.99
CA ALA A 124 -8.96 3.19 -4.27
C ALA A 124 -8.36 4.51 -3.77
N ALA A 125 -8.16 5.48 -4.66
CA ALA A 125 -7.63 6.79 -4.29
C ALA A 125 -8.53 7.53 -3.28
N SER A 126 -9.86 7.41 -3.42
CA SER A 126 -10.82 8.00 -2.47
C SER A 126 -10.74 7.34 -1.09
N CYS A 127 -10.55 6.02 -1.02
CA CYS A 127 -10.31 5.32 0.24
C CYS A 127 -9.01 5.80 0.91
N ASP A 128 -7.94 5.97 0.14
CA ASP A 128 -6.65 6.46 0.64
C ASP A 128 -6.78 7.88 1.23
N LEU A 129 -7.49 8.77 0.54
CA LEU A 129 -7.76 10.12 1.03
C LEU A 129 -8.53 10.11 2.36
N ILE A 130 -9.59 9.32 2.46
CA ILE A 130 -10.35 9.17 3.71
C ILE A 130 -9.48 8.60 4.83
N MET A 131 -8.71 7.55 4.55
CA MET A 131 -7.87 6.89 5.56
C MET A 131 -6.70 7.74 6.05
N ALA A 132 -6.34 8.80 5.32
CA ALA A 132 -5.33 9.78 5.72
C ALA A 132 -5.87 10.82 6.72
N GLU A 133 -7.20 10.96 6.85
CA GLU A 133 -7.82 11.93 7.75
C GLU A 133 -7.96 11.39 9.18
N ALA A 134 -7.89 12.29 10.17
CA ALA A 134 -8.22 11.97 11.56
C ALA A 134 -9.74 11.81 11.74
N SER A 135 -10.15 10.78 12.48
CA SER A 135 -11.55 10.61 12.86
C SER A 135 -11.88 11.39 14.13
N PRO A 136 -13.02 12.12 14.21
CA PRO A 136 -13.48 12.72 15.45
C PRO A 136 -14.04 11.69 16.43
N VAL A 137 -14.31 10.47 15.99
CA VAL A 137 -14.91 9.40 16.77
C VAL A 137 -14.30 8.05 16.43
N ASN A 138 -13.98 7.25 17.44
CA ASN A 138 -13.58 5.86 17.29
C ASN A 138 -14.79 4.94 17.43
N VAL A 139 -14.79 3.79 16.74
CA VAL A 139 -15.84 2.76 16.80
C VAL A 139 -15.28 1.47 17.36
N GLY A 140 -15.83 1.02 18.50
CA GLY A 140 -15.61 -0.30 19.09
C GLY A 140 -16.81 -1.19 18.78
N LEU A 141 -16.57 -2.43 18.36
CA LEU A 141 -17.59 -3.35 17.90
C LEU A 141 -17.31 -4.77 18.40
N SER A 142 -18.35 -5.42 18.93
CA SER A 142 -18.31 -6.88 19.18
C SER A 142 -19.64 -7.51 18.89
N SER A 143 -19.62 -8.79 18.55
CA SER A 143 -20.79 -9.56 18.19
C SER A 143 -20.76 -10.96 18.79
N THR A 144 -21.91 -11.44 19.26
CA THR A 144 -22.11 -12.82 19.70
C THR A 144 -23.39 -13.37 19.07
N TYR A 145 -23.41 -14.66 18.81
CA TYR A 145 -24.54 -15.33 18.16
C TYR A 145 -24.95 -16.57 18.95
N GLU A 146 -26.26 -16.67 19.29
CA GLU A 146 -26.88 -17.82 19.90
C GLU A 146 -27.58 -18.66 18.82
N ALA A 147 -26.99 -19.80 18.47
CA ALA A 147 -27.44 -20.63 17.35
C ALA A 147 -28.87 -21.20 17.55
N ALA A 148 -29.26 -21.49 18.80
CA ALA A 148 -30.55 -22.08 19.10
C ALA A 148 -31.72 -21.12 18.81
N THR A 149 -31.53 -19.83 19.05
CA THR A 149 -32.55 -18.77 18.83
C THR A 149 -32.29 -17.97 17.58
N ARG A 150 -31.13 -18.15 16.92
CA ARG A 150 -30.60 -17.31 15.84
C ARG A 150 -30.49 -15.84 16.24
N GLU A 151 -30.29 -15.58 17.53
CA GLU A 151 -30.15 -14.23 18.06
C GLU A 151 -28.71 -13.76 17.96
N LEU A 152 -28.54 -12.62 17.31
CA LEU A 152 -27.30 -11.87 17.21
C LEU A 152 -27.37 -10.72 18.23
N THR A 153 -26.38 -10.66 19.13
CA THR A 153 -26.21 -9.54 20.07
C THR A 153 -24.98 -8.75 19.65
N ILE A 154 -25.13 -7.45 19.41
CA ILE A 154 -24.08 -6.57 18.91
C ILE A 154 -23.88 -5.45 19.91
N GLN A 155 -22.65 -5.26 20.37
CA GLN A 155 -22.25 -4.12 21.18
C GLN A 155 -21.48 -3.13 20.31
N VAL A 156 -21.91 -1.86 20.30
CA VAL A 156 -21.25 -0.76 19.63
C VAL A 156 -20.85 0.27 20.69
N GLU A 157 -19.57 0.64 20.70
CA GLU A 157 -19.04 1.71 21.55
C GLU A 157 -18.46 2.80 20.66
N LEU A 158 -18.76 4.06 20.99
CA LEU A 158 -18.19 5.23 20.35
C LEU A 158 -17.42 6.03 21.38
N TYR A 159 -16.20 6.41 21.05
CA TYR A 159 -15.44 7.38 21.85
C TYR A 159 -15.05 8.57 20.97
N TYR A 160 -15.54 9.75 21.35
CA TYR A 160 -15.23 11.00 20.65
C TYR A 160 -13.88 11.52 21.10
N THR A 161 -12.91 11.52 20.20
CA THR A 161 -11.54 12.05 20.42
C THR A 161 -11.44 13.54 20.13
N ALA A 162 -12.42 14.07 19.38
CA ALA A 162 -12.60 15.50 19.07
C ALA A 162 -14.11 15.82 19.06
N ASP A 163 -14.46 17.10 19.07
CA ASP A 163 -15.83 17.53 18.86
C ASP A 163 -16.25 17.18 17.43
N ALA A 164 -17.36 16.49 17.27
CA ALA A 164 -17.91 16.24 15.94
C ALA A 164 -18.43 17.54 15.32
N SER A 165 -18.40 17.64 13.99
CA SER A 165 -18.85 18.83 13.25
C SER A 165 -20.37 19.08 13.33
N ALA A 166 -21.15 18.11 13.83
CA ALA A 166 -22.58 18.22 14.07
C ALA A 166 -22.95 17.78 15.49
N PRO A 167 -23.95 18.41 16.12
CA PRO A 167 -24.38 18.07 17.48
C PRO A 167 -25.13 16.76 17.58
N GLU A 168 -25.58 16.19 16.47
CA GLU A 168 -26.26 14.90 16.36
C GLU A 168 -25.56 14.05 15.30
N ASN A 169 -25.20 12.82 15.67
CA ASN A 169 -24.68 11.81 14.77
C ASN A 169 -25.60 10.58 14.78
N PHE A 170 -25.36 9.61 13.89
CA PHE A 170 -26.18 8.41 13.83
C PHE A 170 -25.30 7.16 13.78
N ILE A 171 -25.64 6.17 14.63
CA ILE A 171 -25.05 4.83 14.57
C ILE A 171 -25.81 4.02 13.54
N ASN A 172 -25.14 3.54 12.52
CA ASN A 172 -25.66 2.61 11.54
C ASN A 172 -25.05 1.23 11.79
N VAL A 173 -25.87 0.18 11.82
CA VAL A 173 -25.44 -1.21 11.97
C VAL A 173 -26.00 -2.02 10.82
N ALA A 174 -25.11 -2.46 9.93
CA ALA A 174 -25.44 -3.28 8.77
C ALA A 174 -25.06 -4.74 9.01
N LEU A 175 -25.84 -5.67 8.49
CA LEU A 175 -25.53 -7.09 8.39
C LEU A 175 -25.30 -7.41 6.93
N ILE A 176 -24.07 -7.84 6.60
CA ILE A 176 -23.65 -8.27 5.26
C ILE A 176 -23.39 -9.78 5.23
N GLN A 177 -23.42 -10.39 4.06
CA GLN A 177 -23.14 -11.81 3.88
C GLN A 177 -22.23 -12.02 2.67
N ASP A 178 -21.19 -12.81 2.90
CA ASP A 178 -20.24 -13.26 1.90
C ASP A 178 -20.66 -14.61 1.29
N SER A 179 -20.04 -14.93 0.14
CA SER A 179 -20.15 -16.26 -0.48
C SER A 179 -21.57 -16.70 -0.85
N ILE A 180 -22.37 -15.77 -1.38
CA ILE A 180 -23.66 -16.10 -1.97
C ILE A 180 -23.45 -16.43 -3.44
N TYR A 181 -23.75 -17.67 -3.85
CA TYR A 181 -23.59 -18.10 -5.23
C TYR A 181 -24.88 -17.92 -6.02
N GLY A 182 -24.77 -17.31 -7.22
CA GLY A 182 -25.92 -17.06 -8.08
C GLY A 182 -25.58 -16.44 -9.42
N PRO A 183 -26.62 -15.97 -10.17
CA PRO A 183 -26.41 -15.39 -11.49
C PRO A 183 -25.73 -14.03 -11.42
N GLN A 184 -24.83 -13.78 -12.38
CA GLN A 184 -24.22 -12.50 -12.65
C GLN A 184 -23.88 -12.39 -14.14
N THR A 185 -24.30 -11.34 -14.78
CA THR A 185 -23.89 -11.00 -16.14
C THR A 185 -22.45 -10.47 -16.11
N GLY A 186 -21.60 -10.91 -17.02
CA GLY A 186 -20.16 -10.64 -17.00
C GLY A 186 -19.39 -11.57 -16.03
N GLY A 187 -18.09 -11.38 -15.89
CA GLY A 187 -17.25 -12.14 -14.95
C GLY A 187 -17.09 -13.64 -15.24
N GLY A 188 -17.65 -14.17 -16.32
CA GLY A 188 -17.41 -15.53 -16.82
C GLY A 188 -18.01 -16.69 -16.01
N ALA A 189 -18.56 -16.47 -14.82
CA ALA A 189 -19.06 -17.51 -13.90
C ALA A 189 -20.53 -17.87 -14.07
N GLY A 190 -21.31 -17.08 -14.82
CA GLY A 190 -22.74 -17.32 -15.10
C GLY A 190 -23.57 -17.42 -13.80
N ASN A 191 -24.23 -18.58 -13.59
CA ASN A 191 -25.06 -18.82 -12.41
C ASN A 191 -24.26 -19.24 -11.16
N ASN A 192 -22.95 -19.36 -11.25
CA ASN A 192 -22.05 -19.74 -10.16
C ASN A 192 -21.16 -18.57 -9.71
N TYR A 193 -21.54 -17.35 -10.02
CA TYR A 193 -20.82 -16.19 -9.55
C TYR A 193 -20.90 -16.09 -8.02
N ARG A 194 -19.78 -15.80 -7.38
CA ARG A 194 -19.66 -15.65 -5.93
C ARG A 194 -19.83 -14.18 -5.56
N HIS A 195 -21.00 -13.82 -5.04
CA HIS A 195 -21.25 -12.50 -4.50
C HIS A 195 -20.68 -12.37 -3.10
N MET A 196 -20.00 -11.26 -2.82
CA MET A 196 -19.37 -10.94 -1.55
C MET A 196 -19.97 -9.64 -0.98
N HIS A 197 -19.81 -9.43 0.33
CA HIS A 197 -20.20 -8.19 1.05
C HIS A 197 -21.65 -7.75 0.84
N MET A 198 -22.54 -8.67 0.46
CA MET A 198 -23.91 -8.38 0.11
C MET A 198 -24.70 -7.87 1.31
N LEU A 199 -25.27 -6.68 1.23
CA LEU A 199 -26.17 -6.15 2.27
C LEU A 199 -27.39 -7.05 2.44
N ARG A 200 -27.61 -7.53 3.68
CA ARG A 200 -28.79 -8.32 4.02
C ARG A 200 -29.82 -7.50 4.81
N HIS A 201 -29.35 -6.68 5.75
CA HIS A 201 -30.25 -5.88 6.60
C HIS A 201 -29.53 -4.68 7.22
N LEU A 202 -30.27 -3.62 7.52
CA LEU A 202 -29.83 -2.52 8.39
C LEU A 202 -30.57 -2.63 9.72
N ILE A 203 -29.84 -3.05 10.76
CA ILE A 203 -30.42 -3.35 12.10
C ILE A 203 -30.97 -2.09 12.76
N THR A 204 -30.31 -0.95 12.56
CA THR A 204 -30.70 0.38 13.05
C THR A 204 -31.64 1.12 12.08
N GLY A 205 -32.16 0.40 11.07
CA GLY A 205 -33.02 1.01 10.04
C GLY A 205 -32.20 1.82 9.02
N GLN A 206 -32.92 2.51 8.12
CA GLN A 206 -32.37 3.16 6.93
C GLN A 206 -31.27 4.19 7.22
N TRP A 207 -31.39 4.95 8.30
CA TRP A 207 -30.53 6.11 8.57
C TRP A 207 -29.87 6.08 9.94
N GLY A 208 -29.97 4.97 10.65
CA GLY A 208 -29.30 4.77 11.92
C GLY A 208 -30.05 5.33 13.13
N ASP A 209 -29.50 5.09 14.31
CA ASP A 209 -30.01 5.57 15.58
C ASP A 209 -29.26 6.84 16.06
N PRO A 210 -29.98 7.85 16.58
CA PRO A 210 -29.38 9.14 16.92
C PRO A 210 -28.44 9.05 18.14
N VAL A 211 -27.36 9.84 18.07
CA VAL A 211 -26.39 10.09 19.14
C VAL A 211 -26.26 11.59 19.31
N ASN A 212 -26.65 12.08 20.49
CA ASN A 212 -26.64 13.52 20.84
C ASN A 212 -25.49 13.92 21.76
N THR A 213 -24.58 13.00 22.09
CA THR A 213 -23.38 13.24 22.90
C THR A 213 -22.17 13.07 22.02
N THR A 214 -21.75 14.17 21.36
CA THR A 214 -20.81 14.16 20.24
C THR A 214 -19.55 15.03 20.49
N THR A 215 -19.29 15.37 21.77
CA THR A 215 -18.15 16.19 22.18
C THR A 215 -16.97 15.32 22.61
N ALA A 216 -15.75 15.87 22.48
CA ALA A 216 -14.51 15.22 22.88
C ALA A 216 -14.58 14.67 24.32
N GLY A 217 -14.06 13.45 24.53
CA GLY A 217 -14.10 12.72 25.80
C GLY A 217 -15.40 11.95 26.06
N SER A 218 -16.41 12.05 25.17
CA SER A 218 -17.69 11.35 25.37
C SER A 218 -17.59 9.89 24.95
N LEU A 219 -18.08 8.99 25.81
CA LEU A 219 -18.26 7.56 25.52
C LEU A 219 -19.76 7.25 25.39
N VAL A 220 -20.13 6.62 24.28
CA VAL A 220 -21.49 6.15 24.00
C VAL A 220 -21.45 4.64 23.81
N SER A 221 -22.28 3.90 24.52
CA SER A 221 -22.41 2.44 24.35
C SER A 221 -23.86 2.09 24.00
N ARG A 222 -24.03 1.18 23.03
CA ARG A 222 -25.32 0.66 22.56
C ARG A 222 -25.21 -0.84 22.38
N THR A 223 -26.30 -1.54 22.74
CA THR A 223 -26.46 -2.96 22.48
C THR A 223 -27.67 -3.17 21.59
N TYR A 224 -27.48 -3.88 20.51
CA TYR A 224 -28.52 -4.27 19.56
C TYR A 224 -28.71 -5.77 19.59
N THR A 225 -29.96 -6.21 19.56
CA THR A 225 -30.30 -7.63 19.38
C THR A 225 -31.10 -7.80 18.09
N TYR A 226 -30.76 -8.83 17.32
CA TYR A 226 -31.43 -9.11 16.06
C TYR A 226 -31.58 -10.61 15.83
N THR A 227 -32.79 -11.09 15.62
CA THR A 227 -33.02 -12.48 15.24
C THR A 227 -32.80 -12.63 13.74
N VAL A 228 -31.75 -13.27 13.34
CA VAL A 228 -31.39 -13.52 11.92
C VAL A 228 -32.42 -14.50 11.36
N PRO A 229 -33.21 -14.14 10.33
CA PRO A 229 -34.16 -15.06 9.72
C PRO A 229 -33.44 -16.22 9.03
N GLY A 230 -34.16 -17.31 8.71
CA GLY A 230 -33.61 -18.41 7.94
C GLY A 230 -33.19 -18.03 6.52
N ALA A 231 -33.87 -17.03 5.95
CA ALA A 231 -33.60 -16.52 4.61
C ALA A 231 -34.07 -15.06 4.45
N TYR A 232 -33.46 -14.34 3.53
CA TYR A 232 -33.90 -13.05 3.00
C TYR A 232 -34.27 -13.22 1.54
N ASN A 233 -35.51 -12.86 1.16
CA ASN A 233 -36.06 -13.06 -0.20
C ASN A 233 -35.82 -14.50 -0.73
N ASN A 234 -36.05 -15.51 0.12
CA ASN A 234 -35.79 -16.94 -0.14
C ASN A 234 -34.33 -17.32 -0.39
N ILE A 235 -33.37 -16.44 -0.07
CA ILE A 235 -31.94 -16.69 -0.13
C ILE A 235 -31.43 -16.97 1.28
N GLU A 236 -30.82 -18.12 1.48
CA GLU A 236 -30.39 -18.63 2.78
C GLU A 236 -29.52 -17.62 3.54
N ALA A 237 -29.80 -17.46 4.82
CA ALA A 237 -29.01 -16.65 5.74
C ALA A 237 -28.00 -17.55 6.48
N ILE A 238 -26.78 -17.65 5.94
CA ILE A 238 -25.67 -18.46 6.50
C ILE A 238 -24.86 -17.53 7.41
N VAL A 239 -25.10 -17.64 8.73
CA VAL A 239 -24.52 -16.70 9.71
C VAL A 239 -22.99 -16.81 9.80
N GLU A 240 -22.44 -17.99 9.53
CA GLU A 240 -21.01 -18.26 9.45
C GLU A 240 -20.30 -17.41 8.37
N ASN A 241 -21.05 -16.97 7.36
CA ASN A 241 -20.57 -16.12 6.28
C ASN A 241 -21.00 -14.65 6.46
N MET A 242 -21.52 -14.29 7.63
CA MET A 242 -22.01 -12.92 7.88
C MET A 242 -21.00 -12.11 8.69
N LYS A 243 -21.02 -10.80 8.41
CA LYS A 243 -20.31 -9.79 9.18
C LYS A 243 -21.26 -8.69 9.61
N VAL A 244 -20.92 -8.07 10.71
CA VAL A 244 -21.57 -6.85 11.22
C VAL A 244 -20.66 -5.68 10.89
N VAL A 245 -21.20 -4.67 10.21
CA VAL A 245 -20.54 -3.40 9.94
C VAL A 245 -21.23 -2.32 10.77
N ALA A 246 -20.49 -1.62 11.62
CA ALA A 246 -21.00 -0.45 12.34
C ALA A 246 -20.26 0.80 11.91
N PHE A 247 -21.00 1.86 11.59
CA PHE A 247 -20.42 3.13 11.18
C PHE A 247 -21.22 4.32 11.72
N VAL A 248 -20.55 5.48 11.81
CA VAL A 248 -21.14 6.71 12.36
C VAL A 248 -21.24 7.75 11.26
N THR A 249 -22.47 8.30 11.11
CA THR A 249 -22.74 9.38 10.14
C THR A 249 -23.01 10.70 10.83
N ARG A 250 -22.63 11.81 10.19
CA ARG A 250 -22.94 13.17 10.59
C ARG A 250 -24.43 13.51 10.39
N ASP A 251 -25.01 13.04 9.38
CA ASP A 251 -26.42 13.10 9.00
C ASP A 251 -26.72 11.84 8.18
N HIS A 252 -27.48 11.94 7.10
CA HIS A 252 -27.69 10.80 6.20
C HIS A 252 -26.57 10.65 5.16
N GLN A 253 -25.65 11.60 5.03
CA GLN A 253 -24.66 11.62 3.95
C GLN A 253 -23.25 11.27 4.43
N GLU A 254 -22.62 12.12 5.22
CA GLU A 254 -21.21 11.97 5.57
C GLU A 254 -21.00 10.86 6.60
N ILE A 255 -20.16 9.87 6.29
CA ILE A 255 -19.71 8.85 7.24
C ILE A 255 -18.37 9.31 7.83
N TYR A 256 -18.27 9.43 9.16
CA TYR A 256 -17.01 9.74 9.82
C TYR A 256 -16.05 8.59 9.76
N THR A 257 -16.48 7.41 10.19
CA THR A 257 -15.68 6.17 10.23
C THR A 257 -16.58 5.00 10.56
N GLY A 258 -16.07 3.78 10.43
CA GLY A 258 -16.75 2.55 10.85
C GLY A 258 -15.76 1.41 11.01
N ASP A 259 -16.29 0.24 11.35
CA ASP A 259 -15.52 -1.00 11.45
C ASP A 259 -16.41 -2.21 11.21
N GLU A 260 -15.80 -3.37 10.94
CA GLU A 260 -16.53 -4.63 10.75
C GLU A 260 -15.97 -5.75 11.62
N VAL A 261 -16.83 -6.68 12.01
CA VAL A 261 -16.45 -7.91 12.71
C VAL A 261 -17.30 -9.08 12.21
N ASP A 262 -16.79 -10.31 12.37
CA ASP A 262 -17.58 -11.50 12.10
C ASP A 262 -18.84 -11.54 12.98
N ALA A 263 -19.96 -12.00 12.45
CA ALA A 263 -21.21 -12.10 13.20
C ALA A 263 -21.12 -13.07 14.39
N ILE A 264 -20.29 -14.10 14.28
CA ILE A 264 -20.09 -15.11 15.32
C ILE A 264 -18.80 -14.84 16.10
N GLY A 265 -18.92 -14.23 17.29
CA GLY A 265 -17.82 -14.03 18.22
C GLY A 265 -16.76 -13.01 17.76
N GLY A 266 -17.11 -12.19 16.77
CA GLY A 266 -16.22 -11.15 16.27
C GLY A 266 -16.05 -10.00 17.24
N THR A 267 -14.84 -9.39 17.26
CA THR A 267 -14.56 -8.17 18.00
C THR A 267 -13.41 -7.39 17.35
N ASN A 268 -13.51 -6.07 17.35
CA ASN A 268 -12.41 -5.18 16.99
C ASN A 268 -11.72 -4.56 18.21
N LEU A 269 -11.78 -5.21 19.37
CA LEU A 269 -11.12 -4.75 20.57
C LEU A 269 -9.72 -4.24 20.26
N TYR A 270 -9.48 -2.97 20.54
CA TYR A 270 -8.18 -2.35 20.31
C TYR A 270 -7.19 -2.74 21.42
N ILE A 271 -6.38 -3.76 21.16
CA ILE A 271 -5.42 -4.29 22.13
C ILE A 271 -4.19 -3.39 22.33
N GLY A 272 -3.86 -2.54 21.37
CA GLY A 272 -2.68 -1.70 21.36
C GLY A 272 -2.15 -1.49 19.94
N ASN A 273 -0.91 -1.04 19.83
CA ASN A 273 -0.25 -0.83 18.54
C ASN A 273 1.27 -0.98 18.66
N PHE A 274 1.92 -1.03 17.51
CA PHE A 274 3.34 -0.70 17.38
C PHE A 274 3.48 0.73 16.88
N SER A 275 4.54 1.42 17.31
CA SER A 275 4.88 2.76 16.83
C SER A 275 6.39 2.92 16.66
N SER A 276 6.81 3.75 15.72
CA SER A 276 8.22 4.13 15.53
C SER A 276 8.29 5.55 14.96
N ALA A 277 9.27 6.31 15.38
CA ALA A 277 9.58 7.62 14.82
C ALA A 277 10.52 7.54 13.59
N ALA A 278 11.15 6.38 13.36
CA ALA A 278 12.06 6.15 12.24
C ALA A 278 11.32 5.54 11.04
N PRO A 279 11.82 5.77 9.81
CA PRO A 279 11.30 5.08 8.63
C PRO A 279 11.35 3.56 8.80
N TYR A 280 10.33 2.89 8.31
CA TYR A 280 10.23 1.43 8.34
C TYR A 280 11.05 0.75 7.23
N ILE A 281 11.60 1.51 6.28
CA ILE A 281 12.49 1.05 5.21
C ILE A 281 13.87 1.62 5.43
N GLN A 282 14.90 0.78 5.35
CA GLN A 282 16.30 1.21 5.40
C GLN A 282 17.12 0.57 4.28
N ARG A 283 18.08 1.31 3.74
CA ARG A 283 19.13 0.76 2.89
C ARG A 283 20.06 -0.12 3.71
N GLY A 284 20.28 -1.35 3.26
CA GLY A 284 21.21 -2.32 3.86
C GLY A 284 22.55 -2.38 3.16
N TYR A 285 23.53 -3.01 3.82
CA TYR A 285 24.83 -3.37 3.25
C TYR A 285 25.21 -4.77 3.70
N GLN A 286 25.78 -5.56 2.82
CA GLN A 286 26.21 -6.92 3.13
C GLN A 286 27.07 -6.97 4.39
N GLY A 287 26.68 -7.83 5.34
CA GLY A 287 27.41 -8.06 6.60
C GLY A 287 27.26 -6.94 7.65
N PHE A 288 26.41 -5.93 7.43
CA PHE A 288 26.18 -4.84 8.39
C PHE A 288 24.76 -4.83 8.87
N GLU A 289 24.58 -4.86 10.19
CA GLU A 289 23.24 -4.81 10.81
C GLU A 289 22.49 -3.52 10.50
N ARG A 290 21.21 -3.65 10.22
CA ARG A 290 20.20 -2.59 10.27
C ARG A 290 19.35 -2.76 11.49
N ILE A 291 19.14 -1.67 12.18
CA ILE A 291 18.45 -1.66 13.47
C ILE A 291 17.20 -0.79 13.34
N PHE A 292 16.07 -1.37 13.72
CA PHE A 292 14.80 -0.67 13.85
C PHE A 292 14.37 -0.74 15.31
N THR A 293 14.05 0.41 15.90
CA THR A 293 13.45 0.49 17.23
C THR A 293 11.98 0.81 17.07
N ILE A 294 11.15 -0.07 17.58
CA ILE A 294 9.69 0.06 17.60
C ILE A 294 9.19 -0.10 19.02
N ASP A 295 8.19 0.68 19.41
CA ASP A 295 7.55 0.60 20.70
C ASP A 295 6.30 -0.27 20.61
N ALA A 296 6.23 -1.33 21.41
CA ALA A 296 5.00 -2.10 21.61
C ALA A 296 4.18 -1.46 22.72
N ASN A 297 2.95 -1.05 22.41
CA ASN A 297 2.06 -0.32 23.31
C ASN A 297 0.80 -1.14 23.60
N SER A 298 0.45 -1.32 24.88
CA SER A 298 -0.84 -1.91 25.27
C SER A 298 -1.90 -0.83 25.49
N ASN A 299 -3.12 -1.08 25.02
CA ASN A 299 -4.31 -0.29 25.33
C ASN A 299 -5.21 -0.98 26.38
N ILE A 300 -4.90 -2.21 26.78
CA ILE A 300 -5.66 -2.96 27.79
C ILE A 300 -5.29 -2.45 29.18
N ALA A 301 -6.29 -2.21 30.03
CA ALA A 301 -6.10 -1.66 31.35
C ALA A 301 -5.22 -2.57 32.22
N GLY A 302 -4.24 -1.97 32.94
CA GLY A 302 -3.28 -2.70 33.79
C GLY A 302 -2.12 -3.26 33.00
N THR A 303 -1.61 -4.41 33.43
CA THR A 303 -0.53 -5.16 32.77
C THR A 303 -1.08 -6.47 32.24
N GLU A 304 -0.89 -6.71 30.96
CA GLU A 304 -1.39 -7.88 30.24
C GLU A 304 -0.27 -8.60 29.51
N SER A 305 -0.45 -9.91 29.32
CA SER A 305 0.48 -10.75 28.58
C SER A 305 0.13 -10.77 27.09
N PHE A 306 1.11 -10.49 26.25
CA PHE A 306 1.02 -10.56 24.80
C PHE A 306 2.02 -11.54 24.24
N GLU A 307 1.65 -12.19 23.15
CA GLU A 307 2.57 -12.89 22.28
C GLU A 307 3.03 -11.94 21.17
N LEU A 308 4.34 -11.72 21.09
CA LEU A 308 4.97 -11.09 19.92
C LEU A 308 5.53 -12.18 19.03
N SER A 309 5.20 -12.16 17.73
CA SER A 309 5.79 -13.06 16.75
C SER A 309 6.51 -12.29 15.66
N PHE A 310 7.52 -12.92 15.06
CA PHE A 310 8.40 -12.33 14.07
C PHE A 310 8.54 -13.25 12.88
N GLU A 311 8.28 -12.74 11.68
CA GLU A 311 8.29 -13.49 10.44
C GLU A 311 9.03 -12.70 9.36
N ALA A 312 9.87 -13.38 8.57
CA ALA A 312 10.54 -12.82 7.42
C ALA A 312 9.75 -13.14 6.15
N GLU A 313 9.48 -12.15 5.31
CA GLU A 313 8.81 -12.27 4.03
C GLU A 313 9.81 -12.07 2.89
N ASN A 314 9.94 -13.08 2.02
CA ASN A 314 10.81 -13.05 0.85
C ASN A 314 12.30 -12.74 1.16
N ALA A 315 12.78 -13.11 2.35
CA ALA A 315 14.17 -12.88 2.71
C ALA A 315 15.09 -13.89 2.00
N PRO A 316 16.22 -13.43 1.41
CA PRO A 316 17.24 -14.33 0.91
C PRO A 316 17.78 -15.23 2.02
N ALA A 317 18.11 -16.48 1.68
CA ALA A 317 18.47 -17.51 2.67
C ALA A 317 19.76 -17.22 3.45
N ASP A 318 20.62 -16.34 2.92
CA ASP A 318 21.87 -15.93 3.56
C ASP A 318 21.73 -14.67 4.43
N TRP A 319 20.52 -14.10 4.53
CA TRP A 319 20.23 -12.99 5.42
C TRP A 319 19.89 -13.47 6.82
N GLN A 320 20.23 -12.71 7.85
CA GLN A 320 19.91 -13.00 9.23
C GLN A 320 19.02 -11.89 9.80
N ALA A 321 18.02 -12.30 10.59
CA ALA A 321 17.16 -11.34 11.29
C ALA A 321 16.70 -11.91 12.63
N SER A 322 16.57 -11.03 13.61
CA SER A 322 16.06 -11.33 14.95
C SER A 322 15.47 -10.07 15.58
N PHE A 323 14.75 -10.25 16.68
CA PHE A 323 14.29 -9.13 17.48
C PHE A 323 14.71 -9.28 18.96
N PHE A 324 14.78 -8.17 19.67
CA PHE A 324 15.25 -8.10 21.05
C PHE A 324 14.23 -7.37 21.91
N ILE A 325 14.01 -7.89 23.10
CA ILE A 325 13.26 -7.25 24.18
C ILE A 325 14.12 -7.30 25.43
N ASP A 326 14.38 -6.15 26.05
CA ASP A 326 15.23 -6.02 27.24
C ASP A 326 16.59 -6.75 27.10
N GLY A 327 17.18 -6.70 25.90
CA GLY A 327 18.47 -7.32 25.59
C GLY A 327 18.45 -8.82 25.34
N THR A 328 17.30 -9.48 25.45
CA THR A 328 17.12 -10.90 25.10
C THR A 328 16.76 -11.04 23.63
N GLU A 329 17.45 -11.92 22.91
CA GLU A 329 17.25 -12.21 21.51
C GLU A 329 16.17 -13.27 21.27
N TYR A 330 15.35 -13.04 20.26
CA TYR A 330 14.30 -13.94 19.78
C TYR A 330 14.32 -13.99 18.24
N THR A 331 14.05 -15.16 17.68
CA THR A 331 14.00 -15.35 16.23
C THR A 331 12.61 -15.65 15.69
N THR A 332 11.66 -16.00 16.55
CA THR A 332 10.28 -16.36 16.14
C THR A 332 9.22 -15.73 17.04
N THR A 333 9.20 -16.09 18.32
CA THR A 333 8.15 -15.65 19.27
C THR A 333 8.72 -15.27 20.63
N ALA A 334 8.07 -14.35 21.30
CA ALA A 334 8.31 -13.98 22.68
C ALA A 334 6.98 -13.70 23.39
N THR A 335 6.88 -14.08 24.68
CA THR A 335 5.80 -13.59 25.55
C THR A 335 6.31 -12.38 26.33
N VAL A 336 5.57 -11.29 26.30
CA VAL A 336 5.91 -10.04 26.95
C VAL A 336 4.71 -9.51 27.75
N ASN A 337 4.98 -8.91 28.90
CA ASN A 337 3.98 -8.20 29.68
C ASN A 337 4.01 -6.71 29.33
N LEU A 338 2.94 -6.21 28.73
CA LEU A 338 2.81 -4.81 28.37
C LEU A 338 1.86 -4.10 29.34
N THR A 339 2.23 -2.90 29.76
CA THR A 339 1.43 -2.07 30.67
C THR A 339 0.89 -0.87 29.89
N LYS A 340 -0.42 -0.62 30.02
CA LYS A 340 -1.06 0.55 29.37
C LYS A 340 -0.33 1.85 29.73
N GLY A 341 0.00 2.62 28.69
CA GLY A 341 0.69 3.91 28.82
C GLY A 341 2.20 3.82 29.09
N THR A 342 2.78 2.62 29.04
CA THR A 342 4.23 2.41 29.17
C THR A 342 4.73 1.66 27.94
N PRO A 343 5.31 2.35 26.93
CA PRO A 343 5.88 1.72 25.76
C PRO A 343 6.98 0.72 26.14
N THR A 344 6.98 -0.43 25.48
CA THR A 344 8.05 -1.44 25.62
C THR A 344 8.87 -1.44 24.33
N PRO A 345 10.16 -1.04 24.38
CA PRO A 345 11.01 -1.03 23.21
C PRO A 345 11.28 -2.45 22.69
N VAL A 346 11.06 -2.65 21.41
CA VAL A 346 11.42 -3.83 20.64
C VAL A 346 12.44 -3.42 19.58
N THR A 347 13.59 -4.08 19.56
CA THR A 347 14.64 -3.80 18.57
C THR A 347 14.68 -4.92 17.55
N VAL A 348 14.36 -4.62 16.29
CA VAL A 348 14.54 -5.55 15.17
C VAL A 348 15.91 -5.32 14.56
N ARG A 349 16.67 -6.40 14.36
CA ARG A 349 17.97 -6.40 13.71
C ARG A 349 17.93 -7.25 12.45
N VAL A 350 18.41 -6.70 11.34
CA VAL A 350 18.53 -7.36 10.05
C VAL A 350 19.96 -7.23 9.56
N MET A 351 20.58 -8.33 9.21
CA MET A 351 21.92 -8.36 8.62
C MET A 351 21.85 -8.95 7.22
N PRO A 352 21.96 -8.10 6.17
CA PRO A 352 21.96 -8.57 4.79
C PRO A 352 23.15 -9.48 4.49
N GLY A 353 22.89 -10.57 3.77
CA GLY A 353 23.90 -11.45 3.19
C GLY A 353 24.44 -10.92 1.87
N SER A 354 25.02 -11.81 1.06
CA SER A 354 25.55 -11.50 -0.27
C SER A 354 24.49 -11.43 -1.37
N ALA A 355 23.36 -12.10 -1.19
CA ALA A 355 22.27 -12.08 -2.14
C ALA A 355 21.54 -10.73 -2.08
N ALA A 356 21.22 -10.18 -3.25
CA ALA A 356 20.38 -9.00 -3.35
C ALA A 356 18.96 -9.28 -2.87
N GLY A 357 18.31 -8.30 -2.22
CA GLY A 357 16.96 -8.49 -1.75
C GLY A 357 16.31 -7.22 -1.21
N PHE A 358 14.98 -7.27 -1.11
CA PHE A 358 14.14 -6.25 -0.49
C PHE A 358 13.07 -6.94 0.37
N PRO A 359 13.47 -7.76 1.36
CA PRO A 359 12.53 -8.47 2.22
C PRO A 359 11.81 -7.57 3.19
N GLY A 360 10.60 -8.00 3.58
CA GLY A 360 9.88 -7.51 4.74
C GLY A 360 10.11 -8.38 5.97
N TYR A 361 10.04 -7.77 7.15
CA TYR A 361 10.07 -8.45 8.44
C TYR A 361 8.89 -7.94 9.25
N VAL A 362 7.97 -8.85 9.58
CA VAL A 362 6.69 -8.50 10.21
C VAL A 362 6.72 -8.89 11.68
N MET A 363 6.55 -7.90 12.54
CA MET A 363 6.22 -8.08 13.94
C MET A 363 4.70 -8.16 14.08
N ARG A 364 4.20 -9.15 14.83
CA ARG A 364 2.78 -9.28 15.16
C ARG A 364 2.62 -9.27 16.67
N MET A 365 1.55 -8.66 17.16
CA MET A 365 1.19 -8.62 18.57
C MET A 365 -0.22 -9.15 18.76
N ARG A 366 -0.37 -10.18 19.60
CA ARG A 366 -1.65 -10.80 19.93
C ARG A 366 -1.85 -10.82 21.44
N SER A 367 -3.04 -10.44 21.91
CA SER A 367 -3.40 -10.55 23.31
C SER A 367 -3.63 -12.03 23.68
N ILE A 368 -3.01 -12.49 24.77
CA ILE A 368 -3.19 -13.87 25.28
C ILE A 368 -4.54 -14.00 25.98
N SER A 369 -4.98 -12.95 26.67
CA SER A 369 -6.26 -12.94 27.40
C SER A 369 -7.46 -12.68 26.50
N ASN A 370 -7.26 -12.04 25.33
CA ASN A 370 -8.29 -11.74 24.34
C ASN A 370 -7.90 -12.29 22.94
N PRO A 371 -7.86 -13.60 22.76
CA PRO A 371 -7.29 -14.23 21.55
C PRO A 371 -8.10 -14.01 20.27
N THR A 372 -9.35 -13.55 20.38
CA THR A 372 -10.23 -13.19 19.26
C THR A 372 -10.10 -11.73 18.85
N ALA A 373 -9.40 -10.89 19.63
CA ALA A 373 -9.13 -9.52 19.24
C ALA A 373 -8.17 -9.48 18.04
N PRO A 374 -8.34 -8.53 17.10
CA PRO A 374 -7.46 -8.39 15.96
C PRO A 374 -6.00 -8.21 16.38
N GLU A 375 -5.12 -9.01 15.81
CA GLU A 375 -3.68 -8.82 16.01
C GLU A 375 -3.23 -7.49 15.41
N LYS A 376 -2.13 -6.94 15.92
CA LYS A 376 -1.52 -5.72 15.40
C LYS A 376 -0.18 -6.08 14.76
N THR A 377 0.06 -5.50 13.60
CA THR A 377 1.27 -5.76 12.82
C THR A 377 2.10 -4.51 12.64
N TYR A 378 3.41 -4.69 12.54
CA TYR A 378 4.34 -3.66 12.12
C TYR A 378 5.39 -4.29 11.22
N ARG A 379 5.63 -3.69 10.06
CA ARG A 379 6.55 -4.18 9.07
C ARG A 379 7.78 -3.28 9.01
N VAL A 380 8.96 -3.89 8.99
CA VAL A 380 10.21 -3.20 8.63
C VAL A 380 10.79 -3.86 7.40
N MET A 381 11.51 -3.10 6.58
CA MET A 381 12.06 -3.57 5.33
C MET A 381 13.51 -3.11 5.15
N VAL A 382 14.31 -3.93 4.49
CA VAL A 382 15.70 -3.59 4.16
C VAL A 382 15.95 -3.88 2.70
N VAL A 383 16.38 -2.87 1.94
CA VAL A 383 16.85 -3.03 0.56
C VAL A 383 18.38 -3.10 0.53
N SER A 384 18.96 -4.15 -0.06
CA SER A 384 20.40 -4.32 -0.14
C SER A 384 20.82 -5.06 -1.40
N GLY A 385 21.82 -4.52 -2.11
CA GLY A 385 22.39 -5.12 -3.32
C GLY A 385 21.46 -5.12 -4.54
N VAL A 386 20.30 -4.45 -4.46
CA VAL A 386 19.30 -4.37 -5.55
C VAL A 386 19.70 -3.27 -6.51
N THR A 387 19.93 -3.64 -7.77
CA THR A 387 20.20 -2.69 -8.86
C THR A 387 19.00 -2.47 -9.76
N ASP A 388 18.10 -3.46 -9.85
CA ASP A 388 16.92 -3.45 -10.68
C ASP A 388 15.68 -3.78 -9.84
N LEU A 389 14.76 -2.83 -9.71
CA LEU A 389 13.54 -2.97 -8.91
C LEU A 389 12.32 -3.10 -9.82
N VAL A 390 11.69 -4.27 -9.82
CA VAL A 390 10.40 -4.48 -10.49
C VAL A 390 9.30 -3.99 -9.57
N VAL A 391 8.51 -3.06 -10.08
CA VAL A 391 7.48 -2.35 -9.30
C VAL A 391 6.12 -2.61 -9.91
N ASN A 392 5.27 -3.31 -9.18
CA ASN A 392 3.89 -3.58 -9.61
C ASN A 392 2.99 -2.38 -9.33
N GLY A 393 2.09 -2.05 -10.25
CA GLY A 393 1.01 -1.09 -10.01
C GLY A 393 0.10 -1.54 -8.87
N THR A 394 -0.56 -0.62 -8.20
CA THR A 394 -1.40 -0.91 -7.01
C THR A 394 -2.90 -0.97 -7.32
N GLY A 395 -3.31 -0.76 -8.56
CA GLY A 395 -4.71 -0.62 -8.95
C GLY A 395 -5.45 -1.91 -9.31
N GLY A 396 -4.81 -3.09 -9.37
CA GLY A 396 -5.50 -4.32 -9.75
C GLY A 396 -4.67 -5.59 -9.60
N PRO A 397 -5.32 -6.77 -9.62
CA PRO A 397 -4.67 -8.06 -9.41
C PRO A 397 -3.80 -8.53 -10.59
N GLU A 398 -3.95 -7.95 -11.77
CA GLU A 398 -3.27 -8.41 -12.99
C GLU A 398 -1.77 -8.13 -12.99
N THR A 399 -1.29 -7.12 -12.26
CA THR A 399 0.13 -6.74 -12.22
C THR A 399 1.01 -7.78 -11.54
N GLU A 400 0.57 -8.37 -10.44
CA GLU A 400 1.34 -9.41 -9.75
C GLU A 400 1.55 -10.65 -10.64
N ASN A 401 0.57 -11.01 -11.45
CA ASN A 401 0.66 -12.14 -12.37
C ASN A 401 1.64 -11.90 -13.52
N ASN A 402 1.90 -10.64 -13.88
CA ASN A 402 2.71 -10.26 -15.04
C ASN A 402 4.16 -9.89 -14.71
N GLN A 403 4.50 -9.73 -13.43
CA GLN A 403 5.88 -9.44 -12.99
C GLN A 403 6.90 -10.46 -13.52
N GLY A 404 6.50 -11.71 -13.70
CA GLY A 404 7.35 -12.79 -14.23
C GLY A 404 7.99 -12.45 -15.58
N VAL A 405 7.33 -11.66 -16.42
CA VAL A 405 7.87 -11.20 -17.70
C VAL A 405 9.16 -10.40 -17.52
N TYR A 406 9.18 -9.49 -16.55
CA TYR A 406 10.36 -8.68 -16.23
C TYR A 406 11.46 -9.51 -15.58
N LEU A 407 11.09 -10.41 -14.67
CA LEU A 407 12.04 -11.28 -13.98
C LEU A 407 12.73 -12.25 -14.95
N ASP A 408 11.98 -12.83 -15.89
CA ASP A 408 12.52 -13.72 -16.91
C ASP A 408 13.50 -12.98 -17.83
N GLY A 409 13.17 -11.75 -18.25
CA GLY A 409 14.03 -10.92 -19.10
C GLY A 409 15.32 -10.49 -18.39
N LEU A 410 15.24 -10.06 -17.12
CA LEU A 410 16.40 -9.73 -16.31
C LEU A 410 17.29 -10.96 -16.10
N ALA A 411 16.71 -12.10 -15.77
CA ALA A 411 17.44 -13.35 -15.59
C ALA A 411 18.11 -13.82 -16.90
N ALA A 412 17.41 -13.72 -18.04
CA ALA A 412 17.97 -14.03 -19.38
C ALA A 412 19.15 -13.12 -19.73
N SER A 413 19.18 -11.89 -19.19
CA SER A 413 20.31 -10.92 -19.33
C SER A 413 21.41 -11.12 -18.28
N GLY A 414 21.32 -12.16 -17.44
CA GLY A 414 22.32 -12.46 -16.40
C GLY A 414 22.25 -11.56 -15.16
N ILE A 415 21.20 -10.75 -15.02
CA ILE A 415 21.00 -9.89 -13.85
C ILE A 415 20.42 -10.73 -12.71
N THR A 416 21.07 -10.72 -11.55
CA THR A 416 20.65 -11.42 -10.33
C THR A 416 20.39 -10.45 -9.16
N SER A 417 20.72 -9.18 -9.33
CA SER A 417 20.60 -8.11 -8.33
C SER A 417 19.27 -7.37 -8.46
N TYR A 418 18.18 -8.11 -8.48
CA TYR A 418 16.84 -7.55 -8.58
C TYR A 418 15.97 -7.88 -7.36
N ALA A 419 14.92 -7.10 -7.16
CA ALA A 419 13.83 -7.37 -6.23
C ALA A 419 12.49 -6.94 -6.83
N VAL A 420 11.41 -7.37 -6.18
CA VAL A 420 10.04 -7.01 -6.54
C VAL A 420 9.38 -6.27 -5.40
N THR A 421 8.59 -5.25 -5.72
CA THR A 421 7.77 -4.51 -4.77
C THR A 421 6.54 -3.93 -5.48
N ASP A 422 5.71 -3.21 -4.75
CA ASP A 422 4.62 -2.41 -5.31
C ASP A 422 4.95 -0.90 -5.31
N ALA A 423 4.11 -0.12 -5.98
CA ALA A 423 4.33 1.32 -6.14
C ALA A 423 4.24 2.12 -4.83
N ASN A 424 3.52 1.65 -3.81
CA ASN A 424 3.47 2.30 -2.50
C ASN A 424 4.78 2.08 -1.73
N VAL A 425 5.28 0.85 -1.70
CA VAL A 425 6.55 0.54 -1.05
C VAL A 425 7.72 1.20 -1.78
N MET A 426 7.68 1.29 -3.12
CA MET A 426 8.68 2.06 -3.90
C MET A 426 8.67 3.54 -3.48
N ARG A 427 7.49 4.18 -3.43
CA ARG A 427 7.34 5.56 -2.94
C ARG A 427 7.96 5.73 -1.55
N ASP A 428 7.65 4.84 -0.62
CA ASP A 428 8.12 4.91 0.76
C ASP A 428 9.63 4.65 0.86
N MET A 429 10.20 3.79 0.00
CA MET A 429 11.64 3.57 -0.14
C MET A 429 12.35 4.84 -0.62
N ILE A 430 11.78 5.53 -1.59
CA ILE A 430 12.33 6.79 -2.11
C ILE A 430 12.25 7.87 -1.04
N ASN A 431 11.11 8.04 -0.38
CA ASN A 431 10.93 9.00 0.72
C ASN A 431 11.84 8.73 1.92
N ALA A 432 12.22 7.46 2.16
CA ALA A 432 13.17 7.07 3.20
C ALA A 432 14.64 7.22 2.79
N ASP A 433 14.93 7.73 1.59
CA ASP A 433 16.28 7.83 1.02
C ASP A 433 17.03 6.48 1.03
N ALA A 434 16.32 5.38 0.69
CA ALA A 434 16.85 4.02 0.73
C ALA A 434 17.11 3.41 -0.66
N PHE A 435 17.06 4.20 -1.73
CA PHE A 435 17.05 3.75 -3.13
C PHE A 435 18.40 3.86 -3.87
N GLN A 436 19.47 4.38 -3.24
CA GLN A 436 20.70 4.79 -3.91
C GLN A 436 21.45 3.68 -4.66
N ASP A 437 21.16 2.40 -4.39
CA ASP A 437 21.74 1.26 -5.11
C ASP A 437 20.85 0.80 -6.27
N VAL A 438 19.59 1.25 -6.33
CA VAL A 438 18.65 0.91 -7.39
C VAL A 438 18.92 1.79 -8.61
N PHE A 439 19.45 1.24 -9.68
CA PHE A 439 19.73 2.00 -10.90
C PHE A 439 18.49 2.17 -11.77
N THR A 440 17.64 1.14 -11.82
CA THR A 440 16.45 1.12 -12.68
C THR A 440 15.24 0.62 -11.91
N CYS A 441 14.14 1.39 -11.95
CA CYS A 441 12.81 0.92 -11.62
C CYS A 441 12.07 0.48 -12.88
N TRP A 442 11.56 -0.76 -12.86
CA TRP A 442 10.76 -1.37 -13.91
C TRP A 442 9.29 -1.30 -13.49
N LEU A 443 8.59 -0.24 -13.91
CA LEU A 443 7.19 0.00 -13.55
C LEU A 443 6.29 -0.89 -14.40
N ASN A 444 5.86 -2.00 -13.81
CA ASN A 444 4.91 -2.94 -14.38
C ASN A 444 3.50 -2.46 -14.08
N ILE A 445 2.94 -1.62 -14.96
CA ILE A 445 1.58 -1.10 -14.80
C ILE A 445 0.55 -2.12 -15.25
N SER A 446 0.90 -2.95 -16.26
CA SER A 446 -0.03 -3.92 -16.86
C SER A 446 -1.31 -3.22 -17.34
N TRP A 447 -2.42 -3.35 -16.63
CA TRP A 447 -3.68 -2.66 -16.90
C TRP A 447 -4.35 -2.27 -15.58
N THR A 448 -3.79 -1.26 -14.92
CA THR A 448 -4.25 -0.79 -13.60
C THR A 448 -4.62 0.68 -13.60
N PHE A 449 -5.63 1.02 -12.81
CA PHE A 449 -6.17 2.37 -12.64
C PHE A 449 -6.34 2.73 -11.16
N PRO A 450 -5.90 3.92 -10.71
CA PRO A 450 -5.03 4.84 -11.47
C PRO A 450 -3.68 4.21 -11.78
N THR A 451 -3.07 4.64 -12.88
CA THR A 451 -1.69 4.25 -13.27
C THR A 451 -0.70 4.50 -12.14
N LEU A 452 -0.72 5.71 -11.60
CA LEU A 452 0.02 6.15 -10.41
C LEU A 452 -0.81 7.19 -9.67
N SER A 453 -0.78 7.17 -8.36
CA SER A 453 -1.26 8.30 -7.54
C SER A 453 -0.27 9.48 -7.63
N ASP A 454 -0.70 10.68 -7.23
CA ASP A 454 0.17 11.88 -7.21
C ASP A 454 1.44 11.64 -6.41
N SER A 455 1.34 11.07 -5.21
CA SER A 455 2.50 10.80 -4.36
C SER A 455 3.45 9.74 -4.91
N GLN A 456 2.95 8.77 -5.67
CA GLN A 456 3.78 7.79 -6.39
C GLN A 456 4.49 8.45 -7.57
N ALA A 457 3.78 9.27 -8.35
CA ALA A 457 4.36 10.00 -9.48
C ALA A 457 5.43 11.00 -9.03
N GLU A 458 5.20 11.74 -7.92
CA GLU A 458 6.19 12.61 -7.30
C GLU A 458 7.45 11.84 -6.90
N ALA A 459 7.29 10.71 -6.21
CA ALA A 459 8.43 9.87 -5.82
C ALA A 459 9.21 9.35 -7.02
N VAL A 460 8.54 8.92 -8.10
CA VAL A 460 9.21 8.50 -9.34
C VAL A 460 9.99 9.67 -9.96
N MET A 461 9.41 10.86 -9.99
CA MET A 461 10.11 12.06 -10.49
C MET A 461 11.33 12.41 -9.63
N ASP A 462 11.24 12.33 -8.31
CA ASP A 462 12.36 12.54 -7.39
C ASP A 462 13.48 11.49 -7.61
N PHE A 463 13.11 10.24 -7.85
CA PHE A 463 14.03 9.16 -8.21
C PHE A 463 14.78 9.46 -9.52
N MET A 464 14.06 9.92 -10.54
CA MET A 464 14.64 10.32 -11.83
C MET A 464 15.54 11.55 -11.68
N ASP A 465 15.12 12.56 -10.94
CA ASP A 465 15.89 13.78 -10.68
C ASP A 465 17.18 13.48 -9.88
N ALA A 466 17.17 12.44 -9.07
CA ALA A 466 18.37 11.94 -8.36
C ALA A 466 19.36 11.19 -9.28
N GLY A 467 19.03 10.99 -10.55
CA GLY A 467 19.93 10.37 -11.55
C GLY A 467 19.69 8.88 -11.76
N HIS A 468 18.50 8.39 -11.46
CA HIS A 468 18.12 6.99 -11.64
C HIS A 468 17.16 6.84 -12.81
N ASN A 469 17.05 5.62 -13.35
CA ASN A 469 16.39 5.36 -14.61
C ASN A 469 15.08 4.61 -14.43
N ILE A 470 14.14 4.75 -15.37
CA ILE A 470 12.91 4.01 -15.37
C ILE A 470 12.61 3.33 -16.70
N PHE A 471 11.98 2.16 -16.60
CA PHE A 471 11.20 1.54 -17.66
C PHE A 471 9.75 1.50 -17.19
N ILE A 472 8.81 1.95 -18.00
CA ILE A 472 7.38 1.86 -17.69
C ILE A 472 6.63 1.25 -18.87
N GLY A 473 5.79 0.27 -18.59
CA GLY A 473 4.97 -0.40 -19.60
C GLY A 473 3.61 -0.82 -19.06
N GLY A 474 2.59 -0.64 -19.86
CA GLY A 474 1.22 -1.00 -19.55
C GLY A 474 0.27 -0.51 -20.61
N GLN A 475 -0.94 -1.08 -20.65
CA GLN A 475 -2.03 -0.63 -21.47
C GLN A 475 -2.74 0.56 -20.81
N ASP A 476 -3.20 1.52 -21.62
CA ASP A 476 -4.02 2.67 -21.21
C ASP A 476 -3.36 3.67 -20.23
N ILE A 477 -2.04 3.68 -20.11
CA ILE A 477 -1.31 4.64 -19.26
C ILE A 477 -1.60 6.09 -19.66
N GLY A 478 -1.44 6.42 -20.94
CA GLY A 478 -1.70 7.76 -21.44
C GLY A 478 -3.18 8.07 -21.54
N TRP A 479 -4.05 7.07 -21.76
CA TRP A 479 -5.48 7.26 -21.68
C TRP A 479 -5.89 7.67 -20.25
N ASP A 480 -5.41 6.98 -19.25
CA ASP A 480 -5.70 7.27 -17.84
C ASP A 480 -5.21 8.68 -17.44
N ILE A 481 -3.99 9.03 -17.85
CA ILE A 481 -3.35 10.29 -17.40
C ILE A 481 -3.79 11.49 -18.24
N MET A 482 -3.98 11.34 -19.56
CA MET A 482 -4.06 12.47 -20.49
C MET A 482 -5.41 12.65 -21.17
N SER A 483 -6.27 11.62 -21.25
CA SER A 483 -7.48 11.68 -22.07
C SER A 483 -8.54 12.64 -21.54
N GLY A 484 -8.67 12.79 -20.24
CA GLY A 484 -9.76 13.52 -19.58
C GLY A 484 -11.13 12.87 -19.82
N ALA A 485 -11.14 11.61 -20.30
CA ALA A 485 -12.36 10.85 -20.51
C ALA A 485 -12.98 10.42 -19.17
N ASP A 486 -14.26 10.07 -19.21
CA ASP A 486 -14.93 9.53 -18.02
C ASP A 486 -14.25 8.21 -17.59
N GLY A 487 -13.83 8.16 -16.33
CA GLY A 487 -13.07 7.04 -15.77
C GLY A 487 -11.54 7.18 -15.82
N SER A 488 -10.98 8.21 -16.49
CA SER A 488 -9.55 8.53 -16.39
C SER A 488 -9.22 9.29 -15.10
N ASN A 489 -7.97 9.13 -14.59
CA ASN A 489 -7.55 9.63 -13.28
C ASN A 489 -6.43 10.68 -13.36
N GLY A 490 -6.21 11.28 -14.54
CA GLY A 490 -5.13 12.23 -14.75
C GLY A 490 -5.23 13.49 -13.90
N THR A 491 -4.15 13.82 -13.22
CA THR A 491 -3.96 15.03 -12.42
C THR A 491 -2.86 15.91 -13.01
N PRO A 492 -2.72 17.18 -12.61
CA PRO A 492 -1.57 17.97 -13.02
C PRO A 492 -0.21 17.35 -12.68
N VAL A 493 -0.11 16.57 -11.61
CA VAL A 493 1.14 15.88 -11.19
C VAL A 493 1.44 14.74 -12.15
N THR A 494 0.50 13.82 -12.38
CA THR A 494 0.70 12.67 -13.28
C THR A 494 0.86 13.11 -14.74
N GLN A 495 0.17 14.18 -15.18
CA GLN A 495 0.34 14.80 -16.50
C GLN A 495 1.73 15.42 -16.67
N ASN A 496 2.30 16.02 -15.60
CA ASN A 496 3.67 16.52 -15.60
C ASN A 496 4.67 15.36 -15.76
N PHE A 497 4.50 14.27 -15.01
CA PHE A 497 5.30 13.05 -15.16
C PHE A 497 5.27 12.53 -16.60
N TYR A 498 4.08 12.33 -17.18
CA TYR A 498 3.90 11.81 -18.53
C TYR A 498 4.54 12.71 -19.60
N THR A 499 4.26 14.03 -19.53
CA THR A 499 4.67 14.97 -20.58
C THR A 499 6.13 15.42 -20.45
N ASN A 500 6.62 15.66 -19.22
CA ASN A 500 7.90 16.30 -19.01
C ASN A 500 9.02 15.33 -18.63
N TYR A 501 8.70 14.20 -18.00
CA TYR A 501 9.69 13.19 -17.61
C TYR A 501 9.76 12.03 -18.60
N LEU A 502 8.64 11.46 -19.01
CA LEU A 502 8.62 10.44 -20.06
C LEU A 502 8.79 11.04 -21.47
N LYS A 503 8.48 12.32 -21.64
CA LYS A 503 8.40 12.97 -22.96
C LYS A 503 7.43 12.27 -23.90
N ALA A 504 6.35 11.75 -23.37
CA ALA A 504 5.30 11.08 -24.12
C ALA A 504 4.17 12.05 -24.52
N LEU A 505 3.60 11.81 -25.68
CA LEU A 505 2.41 12.49 -26.18
C LEU A 505 1.36 11.44 -26.47
N PHE A 506 0.26 11.46 -25.74
CA PHE A 506 -0.89 10.60 -25.98
C PHE A 506 -1.58 10.96 -27.29
N VAL A 507 -1.88 9.97 -28.13
CA VAL A 507 -2.53 10.15 -29.42
C VAL A 507 -3.94 9.56 -29.42
N ALA A 508 -4.06 8.31 -29.02
CA ALA A 508 -5.33 7.61 -28.95
C ALA A 508 -5.22 6.36 -28.06
N ASP A 509 -6.34 5.94 -27.51
CA ASP A 509 -6.51 4.71 -26.75
C ASP A 509 -6.12 3.44 -27.54
N GLY A 510 -6.22 3.49 -28.83
CA GLY A 510 -5.86 2.37 -29.71
C GLY A 510 -6.99 1.35 -29.88
N SER A 511 -6.63 0.20 -30.39
CA SER A 511 -7.57 -0.91 -30.58
C SER A 511 -6.85 -2.22 -30.91
N SER A 512 -7.56 -3.33 -30.92
CA SER A 512 -7.06 -4.65 -31.35
C SER A 512 -6.50 -4.69 -32.78
N ALA A 513 -6.65 -3.64 -33.59
CA ALA A 513 -5.99 -3.49 -34.88
C ALA A 513 -4.48 -3.24 -34.75
N ASN A 514 -4.02 -2.74 -33.59
CA ASN A 514 -2.61 -2.57 -33.25
C ASN A 514 -2.02 -3.89 -32.72
N ASN A 515 -2.10 -4.96 -33.49
CA ASN A 515 -1.83 -6.33 -33.09
C ASN A 515 -0.41 -6.83 -33.40
N LYS A 516 0.51 -5.95 -33.74
CA LYS A 516 1.92 -6.27 -34.01
C LYS A 516 2.82 -5.17 -33.53
N LEU A 517 3.91 -5.57 -32.87
CA LEU A 517 5.02 -4.71 -32.49
C LEU A 517 6.15 -4.87 -33.48
N ASN A 518 6.61 -3.77 -34.09
CA ASN A 518 7.72 -3.72 -35.01
C ASN A 518 8.77 -2.74 -34.53
N ALA A 519 10.04 -3.14 -34.53
CA ALA A 519 11.12 -2.23 -34.21
C ALA A 519 11.20 -1.07 -35.23
N ASN A 520 11.54 0.12 -34.76
CA ASN A 520 11.97 1.20 -35.62
C ASN A 520 13.41 0.88 -36.10
N THR A 521 13.54 0.43 -37.34
CA THR A 521 14.83 0.00 -37.90
C THR A 521 15.88 1.10 -37.96
N ALA A 522 15.51 2.36 -37.75
CA ALA A 522 16.45 3.48 -37.68
C ALA A 522 17.04 3.65 -36.27
N ASP A 523 16.44 3.02 -35.24
CA ASP A 523 16.98 3.07 -33.87
C ASP A 523 18.24 2.18 -33.76
N PRO A 524 19.36 2.71 -33.29
CA PRO A 524 20.63 1.97 -33.24
C PRO A 524 20.65 0.82 -32.23
N ILE A 525 19.73 0.80 -31.25
CA ILE A 525 19.68 -0.18 -30.16
C ILE A 525 18.60 -1.23 -30.45
N PHE A 526 17.37 -0.77 -30.65
CA PHE A 526 16.20 -1.65 -30.81
C PHE A 526 15.90 -2.05 -32.26
N GLY A 527 16.55 -1.41 -33.26
CA GLY A 527 16.22 -1.60 -34.69
C GLY A 527 16.39 -3.02 -35.24
N GLY A 528 17.13 -3.88 -34.52
CA GLY A 528 17.31 -5.30 -34.83
C GLY A 528 16.29 -6.26 -34.21
N VAL A 529 15.45 -5.80 -33.29
CA VAL A 529 14.46 -6.65 -32.60
C VAL A 529 13.43 -7.17 -33.60
N LEU A 530 13.16 -8.48 -33.49
CA LEU A 530 12.21 -9.14 -34.38
C LEU A 530 10.76 -8.72 -34.06
N GLN A 531 9.91 -8.78 -35.07
CA GLN A 531 8.47 -8.54 -34.94
C GLN A 531 7.85 -9.55 -33.97
N SER A 532 6.99 -9.07 -33.04
CA SER A 532 6.11 -9.89 -32.19
C SER A 532 4.63 -9.57 -32.47
N ASN A 533 3.75 -10.57 -32.30
CA ASN A 533 2.33 -10.29 -32.23
C ASN A 533 2.00 -9.75 -30.83
N ILE A 534 1.04 -8.82 -30.81
CA ILE A 534 0.38 -8.35 -29.58
C ILE A 534 -0.91 -9.14 -29.45
N VAL A 535 -1.14 -9.75 -28.31
CA VAL A 535 -2.29 -10.62 -28.03
C VAL A 535 -3.08 -10.06 -26.86
N ASP A 536 -4.36 -10.34 -26.85
CA ASP A 536 -5.24 -10.01 -25.75
C ASP A 536 -4.95 -10.95 -24.55
N VAL A 537 -4.55 -10.36 -23.44
CA VAL A 537 -4.35 -11.05 -22.14
C VAL A 537 -5.38 -10.60 -21.09
N PHE A 538 -6.25 -9.65 -21.45
CA PHE A 538 -7.23 -9.02 -20.56
C PHE A 538 -8.69 -9.38 -20.89
N GLY A 539 -8.92 -10.54 -21.52
CA GLY A 539 -10.25 -11.12 -21.70
C GLY A 539 -11.22 -10.33 -22.59
N GLY A 540 -10.77 -9.81 -23.70
CA GLY A 540 -11.56 -9.01 -24.66
C GLY A 540 -11.29 -7.51 -24.60
N ASN A 541 -10.35 -7.09 -23.74
CA ASN A 541 -10.02 -5.69 -23.51
C ASN A 541 -8.60 -5.39 -24.02
N MET A 542 -8.44 -5.30 -25.33
CA MET A 542 -7.15 -5.07 -26.00
C MET A 542 -7.13 -3.66 -26.62
N TYR A 543 -6.48 -2.72 -25.93
CA TYR A 543 -6.36 -1.31 -26.31
C TYR A 543 -4.89 -0.86 -26.34
N PRO A 544 -4.05 -1.37 -27.29
CA PRO A 544 -2.66 -0.94 -27.42
C PRO A 544 -2.58 0.55 -27.77
N GLU A 545 -2.15 1.33 -26.82
CA GLU A 545 -2.17 2.79 -26.83
C GLU A 545 -1.27 3.39 -27.90
N GLU A 546 -1.76 4.38 -28.65
CA GLU A 546 -1.00 5.12 -29.65
C GLU A 546 -0.37 6.36 -29.05
N ILE A 547 0.96 6.46 -29.15
CA ILE A 547 1.74 7.53 -28.55
C ILE A 547 2.63 8.22 -29.59
N ASN A 548 3.12 9.40 -29.27
CA ASN A 548 4.19 10.07 -29.99
C ASN A 548 5.33 10.49 -29.07
N ALA A 549 6.50 10.69 -29.64
CA ALA A 549 7.65 11.24 -28.93
C ALA A 549 7.52 12.75 -28.79
N GLY A 550 7.66 13.26 -27.57
CA GLY A 550 7.86 14.68 -27.30
C GLY A 550 9.28 15.14 -27.69
N THR A 551 9.54 16.42 -27.49
CA THR A 551 10.85 17.02 -27.87
C THR A 551 12.01 16.32 -27.16
N GLY A 552 12.93 15.76 -27.93
CA GLY A 552 14.15 15.10 -27.47
C GLY A 552 14.00 13.59 -27.21
N ALA A 553 12.78 13.04 -27.31
CA ALA A 553 12.57 11.59 -27.23
C ALA A 553 12.60 10.95 -28.64
N ASP A 554 12.96 9.68 -28.70
CA ASP A 554 13.04 8.87 -29.92
C ASP A 554 11.97 7.78 -29.91
N ILE A 555 11.35 7.53 -31.07
CA ILE A 555 10.44 6.40 -31.28
C ILE A 555 11.28 5.15 -31.50
N ILE A 556 11.04 4.12 -30.66
CA ILE A 556 11.78 2.84 -30.72
C ILE A 556 10.97 1.69 -31.31
N PHE A 557 9.63 1.70 -31.11
CA PHE A 557 8.74 0.69 -31.70
C PHE A 557 7.49 1.32 -32.30
N ASN A 558 6.98 0.65 -33.33
CA ASN A 558 5.75 0.99 -34.06
C ASN A 558 4.78 -0.18 -34.01
N TYR A 559 3.49 0.09 -34.19
CA TYR A 559 2.47 -0.94 -34.44
C TYR A 559 2.51 -1.46 -35.89
N THR A 560 1.47 -2.15 -36.29
CA THR A 560 1.32 -2.75 -37.63
C THR A 560 1.64 -1.77 -38.76
N THR A 561 1.41 -0.48 -38.56
CA THR A 561 1.81 0.59 -39.48
C THR A 561 2.86 1.49 -38.84
N SER A 562 3.85 1.91 -39.62
CA SER A 562 4.92 2.80 -39.13
C SER A 562 4.46 4.22 -38.70
N ALA A 563 3.18 4.53 -39.00
CA ALA A 563 2.59 5.82 -38.58
C ALA A 563 1.99 5.80 -37.18
N LYS A 564 1.91 4.61 -36.57
CA LYS A 564 1.39 4.42 -35.18
C LYS A 564 2.50 3.91 -34.31
N HIS A 565 2.78 4.64 -33.25
CA HIS A 565 3.94 4.37 -32.40
C HIS A 565 3.53 3.72 -31.08
N ALA A 566 4.32 2.74 -30.66
CA ALA A 566 4.06 1.88 -29.51
C ALA A 566 4.98 2.18 -28.32
N ALA A 567 6.22 2.64 -28.58
CA ALA A 567 7.18 2.88 -27.53
C ALA A 567 8.17 3.99 -27.91
N ILE A 568 8.63 4.67 -26.87
CA ILE A 568 9.63 5.74 -26.97
C ILE A 568 10.73 5.55 -25.93
N LYS A 569 11.89 6.15 -26.16
CA LYS A 569 12.96 6.33 -25.18
C LYS A 569 13.33 7.80 -25.08
N TYR A 570 13.79 8.22 -23.92
CA TYR A 570 14.26 9.58 -23.68
C TYR A 570 15.52 9.59 -22.81
N GLU A 571 16.48 10.39 -23.21
CA GLU A 571 17.70 10.64 -22.44
C GLU A 571 17.73 12.11 -22.01
N ALA A 572 17.60 12.32 -20.70
CA ALA A 572 17.77 13.61 -20.04
C ALA A 572 19.25 13.82 -19.68
N LEU A 573 19.56 14.93 -19.02
CA LEU A 573 20.92 15.21 -18.55
C LEU A 573 21.38 14.24 -17.44
N ASN A 574 20.43 13.76 -16.63
CA ASN A 574 20.70 12.97 -15.41
C ASN A 574 19.92 11.65 -15.31
N TYR A 575 18.99 11.36 -16.21
CA TYR A 575 18.24 10.10 -16.22
C TYR A 575 17.89 9.66 -17.64
N ARG A 576 17.53 8.38 -17.78
CA ARG A 576 16.93 7.80 -18.99
C ARG A 576 15.59 7.18 -18.67
N SER A 577 14.67 7.23 -19.62
CA SER A 577 13.36 6.59 -19.53
C SER A 577 12.99 5.85 -20.80
N ILE A 578 12.31 4.71 -20.63
CA ILE A 578 11.66 3.96 -21.70
C ILE A 578 10.19 3.83 -21.35
N TYR A 579 9.32 4.15 -22.32
CA TYR A 579 7.89 4.03 -22.15
C TYR A 579 7.28 3.19 -23.27
N PHE A 580 6.51 2.19 -22.89
CA PHE A 580 5.69 1.35 -23.77
C PHE A 580 4.20 1.60 -23.51
N GLY A 581 3.42 1.93 -24.56
CA GLY A 581 1.95 2.04 -24.53
C GLY A 581 1.25 0.67 -24.56
N ILE A 582 1.95 -0.40 -24.21
CA ILE A 582 1.47 -1.77 -23.97
C ILE A 582 2.23 -2.39 -22.81
N GLY A 583 1.62 -3.35 -22.12
CA GLY A 583 2.33 -4.26 -21.25
C GLY A 583 3.16 -5.27 -22.05
N LEU A 584 4.38 -5.57 -21.61
CA LEU A 584 5.22 -6.57 -22.29
C LEU A 584 4.61 -7.98 -22.24
N GLU A 585 3.73 -8.26 -21.28
CA GLU A 585 2.93 -9.49 -21.20
C GLU A 585 2.04 -9.71 -22.41
N MET A 586 1.65 -8.64 -23.11
CA MET A 586 0.84 -8.73 -24.34
C MET A 586 1.65 -9.21 -25.56
N LEU A 587 2.98 -9.26 -25.48
CA LEU A 587 3.80 -9.81 -26.57
C LEU A 587 3.79 -11.34 -26.51
N SER A 588 3.40 -12.00 -27.63
CA SER A 588 3.29 -13.46 -27.68
C SER A 588 4.63 -14.20 -27.71
N ASN A 589 5.72 -13.52 -28.10
CA ASN A 589 7.05 -14.13 -28.21
C ASN A 589 7.93 -13.80 -27.01
N ALA A 590 8.23 -14.82 -26.18
CA ALA A 590 9.06 -14.67 -24.99
C ALA A 590 10.50 -14.24 -25.31
N ASP A 591 11.09 -14.73 -26.40
CA ASP A 591 12.47 -14.36 -26.77
C ASP A 591 12.54 -12.87 -27.11
N VAL A 592 11.52 -12.33 -27.78
CA VAL A 592 11.44 -10.89 -28.11
C VAL A 592 11.25 -10.07 -26.81
N ARG A 593 10.43 -10.53 -25.85
CA ARG A 593 10.30 -9.87 -24.55
C ARG A 593 11.64 -9.78 -23.82
N ASN A 594 12.33 -10.92 -23.75
CA ASN A 594 13.63 -11.00 -23.07
C ASN A 594 14.68 -10.12 -23.76
N GLU A 595 14.70 -10.10 -25.12
CA GLU A 595 15.57 -9.23 -25.90
C GLU A 595 15.29 -7.74 -25.65
N ILE A 596 14.01 -7.32 -25.62
CA ILE A 596 13.61 -5.94 -25.31
C ILE A 596 14.08 -5.56 -23.90
N ILE A 597 13.87 -6.41 -22.90
CA ILE A 597 14.29 -6.13 -21.53
C ILE A 597 15.82 -6.04 -21.42
N GLY A 598 16.54 -6.97 -22.06
CA GLY A 598 18.00 -6.96 -22.09
C GLY A 598 18.58 -5.69 -22.71
N LEU A 599 18.11 -5.31 -23.90
CA LEU A 599 18.51 -4.09 -24.59
C LEU A 599 18.11 -2.83 -23.80
N SER A 600 16.93 -2.84 -23.22
CA SER A 600 16.49 -1.74 -22.35
C SER A 600 17.41 -1.59 -21.13
N ARG A 601 17.75 -2.71 -20.48
CA ARG A 601 18.65 -2.71 -19.32
C ARG A 601 20.05 -2.22 -19.68
N GLU A 602 20.58 -2.68 -20.82
CA GLU A 602 21.89 -2.23 -21.32
C GLU A 602 21.86 -0.72 -21.59
N TRP A 603 20.88 -0.22 -22.32
CA TRP A 603 20.79 1.22 -22.63
C TRP A 603 20.56 2.08 -21.39
N LEU A 604 19.70 1.65 -20.46
CA LEU A 604 19.44 2.39 -19.21
C LEU A 604 20.67 2.42 -18.28
N SER A 605 21.56 1.42 -18.36
CA SER A 605 22.77 1.33 -17.53
C SER A 605 24.03 1.88 -18.18
N ASP A 606 24.02 2.20 -19.48
CA ASP A 606 25.14 2.81 -20.15
C ASP A 606 25.51 4.15 -19.50
N GLU A 607 26.81 4.42 -19.41
CA GLU A 607 27.31 5.69 -18.90
C GLU A 607 26.75 6.86 -19.74
N MET A 608 26.06 7.77 -19.10
CA MET A 608 25.56 8.97 -19.77
C MET A 608 26.74 9.81 -20.24
N THR A 609 26.84 10.01 -21.55
CA THR A 609 27.90 10.82 -22.16
C THR A 609 27.70 12.30 -21.82
N GLY A 610 28.19 12.74 -20.66
CA GLY A 610 28.11 14.16 -20.26
C GLY A 610 28.44 14.46 -18.81
N VAL A 611 28.35 13.49 -17.92
CA VAL A 611 28.81 13.63 -16.53
C VAL A 611 29.61 12.37 -16.19
N GLU A 612 30.93 12.49 -16.00
CA GLU A 612 31.74 11.42 -15.43
C GLU A 612 31.23 11.09 -14.01
N TYR A 613 30.25 10.21 -13.90
CA TYR A 613 30.11 9.39 -12.70
C TYR A 613 31.17 8.32 -12.78
N GLY A 614 32.31 8.58 -12.14
CA GLY A 614 33.42 7.67 -12.12
C GLY A 614 32.98 6.26 -11.72
N GLU A 615 33.29 5.33 -12.60
CA GLU A 615 33.30 3.87 -12.51
C GLU A 615 32.81 3.26 -11.18
N ALA A 616 31.60 2.74 -11.11
CA ALA A 616 31.10 1.97 -9.97
C ALA A 616 31.96 0.69 -9.73
N VAL A 617 32.63 0.17 -10.76
CA VAL A 617 33.52 -1.01 -10.68
C VAL A 617 34.91 -0.69 -10.13
N ASN A 618 35.31 0.57 -10.09
CA ASN A 618 36.61 1.03 -9.54
C ASN A 618 36.47 2.05 -8.40
N SER A 619 35.26 2.33 -7.94
CA SER A 619 34.99 3.34 -6.91
C SER A 619 35.67 2.97 -5.59
N LEU A 620 36.40 3.91 -4.99
CA LEU A 620 36.92 3.78 -3.64
C LEU A 620 35.84 3.90 -2.57
N ILE A 621 34.69 4.53 -2.91
CA ILE A 621 33.50 4.69 -2.04
C ILE A 621 32.37 3.90 -2.66
N THR A 622 31.76 2.98 -1.90
CA THR A 622 30.69 2.10 -2.35
C THR A 622 29.31 2.62 -2.02
N GLY A 623 29.19 3.76 -1.29
CA GLY A 623 27.89 4.32 -0.92
C GLY A 623 27.98 5.70 -0.31
N GLN A 624 26.83 6.34 -0.10
CA GLN A 624 26.71 7.59 0.64
C GLN A 624 27.01 7.34 2.13
N ASN A 625 27.59 8.33 2.81
CA ASN A 625 27.82 8.25 4.25
C ASN A 625 26.53 8.19 5.05
N TYR A 626 26.54 7.48 6.18
CA TYR A 626 25.37 7.34 7.06
C TYR A 626 25.79 7.42 8.55
N PRO A 627 25.05 8.18 9.39
CA PRO A 627 23.96 9.08 9.03
C PRO A 627 24.40 10.28 8.18
N ASN A 628 23.49 10.79 7.35
CA ASN A 628 23.63 12.05 6.63
C ASN A 628 22.23 12.71 6.54
N PRO A 629 21.90 13.75 7.33
CA PRO A 629 22.83 14.54 8.17
C PRO A 629 23.48 13.76 9.30
N ALA A 630 24.74 14.09 9.57
CA ALA A 630 25.58 13.46 10.58
C ALA A 630 25.71 14.36 11.83
N GLY A 631 25.85 13.76 12.99
CA GLY A 631 26.25 14.42 14.23
C GLY A 631 27.80 14.43 14.38
N ASP A 632 28.29 13.82 15.47
CA ASP A 632 29.73 13.76 15.77
C ASP A 632 30.49 12.75 14.93
N TYR A 633 29.82 11.86 14.22
CA TYR A 633 30.44 10.88 13.34
C TYR A 633 29.48 10.46 12.22
N THR A 634 30.07 9.85 11.19
CA THR A 634 29.34 9.15 10.13
C THR A 634 30.11 7.92 9.69
N TRP A 635 29.43 6.95 9.11
CA TRP A 635 30.05 5.81 8.47
C TRP A 635 30.15 6.02 6.98
N ILE A 636 31.26 5.59 6.38
CA ILE A 636 31.53 5.67 4.95
C ILE A 636 31.86 4.25 4.48
N ALA A 637 31.01 3.69 3.61
CA ALA A 637 31.28 2.40 2.99
C ALA A 637 32.33 2.57 1.89
N VAL A 638 33.38 1.73 1.92
CA VAL A 638 34.52 1.80 1.03
C VAL A 638 34.80 0.42 0.42
N SER A 639 35.42 0.41 -0.77
CA SER A 639 35.84 -0.83 -1.40
C SER A 639 37.19 -1.29 -0.83
N GLU A 640 37.55 -2.56 -1.06
CA GLU A 640 38.89 -3.08 -0.72
C GLU A 640 40.05 -2.25 -1.31
N LYS A 641 39.80 -1.60 -2.47
CA LYS A 641 40.77 -0.74 -3.14
C LYS A 641 41.08 0.55 -2.37
N ALA A 642 40.22 0.93 -1.44
CA ALA A 642 40.40 2.09 -0.57
C ALA A 642 41.34 1.82 0.63
N ALA A 643 41.69 0.55 0.87
CA ALA A 643 42.55 0.15 1.98
C ALA A 643 43.87 0.94 1.98
N GLY A 644 44.21 1.54 3.14
CA GLY A 644 45.38 2.40 3.28
C GLY A 644 45.30 3.75 2.57
N GLY A 645 44.18 4.08 1.95
CA GLY A 645 43.89 5.39 1.36
C GLY A 645 43.70 6.48 2.41
N THR A 646 43.28 7.67 1.98
CA THR A 646 43.01 8.83 2.83
C THR A 646 41.62 9.38 2.57
N LEU A 647 40.83 9.51 3.61
CA LEU A 647 39.59 10.30 3.60
C LEU A 647 39.95 11.77 3.70
N GLU A 648 39.45 12.56 2.78
CA GLU A 648 39.55 14.02 2.75
C GLU A 648 38.15 14.64 2.80
N VAL A 649 37.90 15.57 3.73
CA VAL A 649 36.68 16.34 3.84
C VAL A 649 36.95 17.82 3.61
N TYR A 650 36.13 18.46 2.81
CA TYR A 650 36.29 19.85 2.38
C TYR A 650 35.06 20.68 2.77
N ASP A 651 35.30 21.95 3.13
CA ASP A 651 34.23 22.93 3.29
C ASP A 651 33.71 23.42 1.91
N LEU A 652 32.63 24.24 1.91
CA LEU A 652 32.07 24.80 0.69
C LEU A 652 32.99 25.71 -0.10
N ASN A 653 34.08 26.19 0.52
CA ASN A 653 35.12 27.01 -0.14
C ASN A 653 36.23 26.17 -0.74
N GLY A 654 36.17 24.84 -0.60
CA GLY A 654 37.18 23.91 -1.07
C GLY A 654 38.41 23.77 -0.13
N ASN A 655 38.32 24.26 1.11
CA ASN A 655 39.37 24.07 2.09
C ASN A 655 39.29 22.67 2.70
N LEU A 656 40.43 21.97 2.77
CA LEU A 656 40.56 20.68 3.43
C LEU A 656 40.41 20.86 4.95
N VAL A 657 39.34 20.27 5.54
CA VAL A 657 39.03 20.41 6.98
C VAL A 657 39.27 19.12 7.76
N ILE A 658 39.21 17.96 7.11
CA ILE A 658 39.63 16.66 7.69
C ILE A 658 40.47 15.91 6.68
N SER A 659 41.57 15.30 7.15
CA SER A 659 42.35 14.31 6.43
C SER A 659 42.66 13.15 7.36
N ARG A 660 42.23 11.93 7.02
CA ARG A 660 42.40 10.74 7.87
C ARG A 660 42.74 9.52 7.02
N LYS A 661 43.72 8.75 7.47
CA LYS A 661 44.12 7.51 6.82
C LYS A 661 43.10 6.40 7.12
N LEU A 662 42.72 5.66 6.09
CA LEU A 662 41.82 4.50 6.19
C LEU A 662 42.66 3.26 6.59
N GLY A 663 42.00 2.36 7.34
CA GLY A 663 42.52 1.01 7.59
C GLY A 663 42.18 0.05 6.44
N ASN A 664 41.91 -1.21 6.81
CA ASN A 664 41.51 -2.25 5.85
C ASN A 664 39.99 -2.59 5.98
N GLU A 665 39.28 -1.85 6.82
CA GLU A 665 37.84 -2.00 7.02
C GLU A 665 37.06 -1.51 5.80
N LEU A 666 35.99 -2.25 5.44
CA LEU A 666 35.10 -1.87 4.34
C LEU A 666 34.04 -0.81 4.77
N LEU A 667 33.95 -0.53 6.07
CA LEU A 667 33.12 0.53 6.62
C LEU A 667 33.95 1.39 7.57
N TYR A 668 34.26 2.61 7.16
CA TYR A 668 35.09 3.54 7.90
C TYR A 668 34.25 4.49 8.75
N ARG A 669 34.51 4.55 10.07
CA ARG A 669 33.89 5.53 10.97
C ARG A 669 34.66 6.84 10.93
N ALA A 670 34.08 7.85 10.26
CA ALA A 670 34.64 9.19 10.21
C ALA A 670 34.23 10.00 11.45
N ASP A 671 35.19 10.49 12.21
CA ASP A 671 35.00 11.42 13.31
C ASP A 671 34.84 12.84 12.76
N LEU A 672 33.67 13.43 12.99
CA LEU A 672 33.26 14.76 12.53
C LEU A 672 33.17 15.77 13.69
N SER A 673 33.59 15.38 14.91
CA SER A 673 33.45 16.18 16.14
C SER A 673 34.05 17.57 16.06
N SER A 674 35.02 17.78 15.17
CA SER A 674 35.67 19.07 14.90
C SER A 674 34.91 19.97 13.94
N LEU A 675 33.91 19.47 13.23
CA LEU A 675 33.13 20.23 12.25
C LEU A 675 31.99 20.98 12.89
N LYS A 676 31.63 22.13 12.35
CA LYS A 676 30.40 22.88 12.69
C LYS A 676 29.23 22.39 11.87
N SER A 677 27.99 22.72 12.29
CA SER A 677 26.81 22.49 11.45
C SER A 677 26.99 23.18 10.09
N GLY A 678 26.76 22.44 9.02
CA GLY A 678 26.96 22.91 7.65
C GLY A 678 27.08 21.80 6.63
N MET A 679 27.22 22.22 5.37
CA MET A 679 27.48 21.30 4.26
C MET A 679 28.97 21.19 3.99
N TYR A 680 29.39 19.97 3.69
CA TYR A 680 30.76 19.60 3.36
C TYR A 680 30.73 18.64 2.17
N THR A 681 31.89 18.44 1.54
CA THR A 681 32.15 17.35 0.58
C THR A 681 33.27 16.47 1.08
N TYR A 682 33.22 15.18 0.76
CA TYR A 682 34.30 14.26 1.09
C TYR A 682 34.65 13.39 -0.10
N ARG A 683 35.90 12.94 -0.15
CA ARG A 683 36.44 11.98 -1.13
C ARG A 683 37.48 11.08 -0.50
N ILE A 684 37.83 9.99 -1.17
CA ILE A 684 38.91 9.10 -0.79
C ILE A 684 40.00 9.15 -1.85
N VAL A 685 41.24 9.20 -1.41
CA VAL A 685 42.43 9.14 -2.25
C VAL A 685 43.22 7.90 -1.88
N ALA A 686 43.43 6.96 -2.83
CA ALA A 686 44.21 5.74 -2.64
C ALA A 686 45.22 5.59 -3.78
N GLY A 687 46.49 5.84 -3.49
CA GLY A 687 47.53 5.88 -4.50
C GLY A 687 47.31 7.00 -5.52
N THR A 688 47.17 6.64 -6.79
CA THR A 688 46.83 7.57 -7.89
C THR A 688 45.31 7.69 -8.14
N THR A 689 44.50 6.87 -7.47
CA THR A 689 43.07 6.85 -7.66
C THR A 689 42.39 7.79 -6.67
N VAL A 690 41.43 8.59 -7.16
CA VAL A 690 40.60 9.52 -6.35
C VAL A 690 39.15 9.17 -6.60
N SER A 691 38.36 9.02 -5.53
CA SER A 691 36.94 8.82 -5.67
C SER A 691 36.23 10.09 -6.15
N GLY A 692 35.02 9.95 -6.69
CA GLY A 692 34.10 11.07 -6.82
C GLY A 692 33.85 11.74 -5.46
N ALA A 693 33.59 13.05 -5.45
CA ALA A 693 33.23 13.78 -4.25
C ALA A 693 31.79 13.45 -3.84
N ARG A 694 31.54 13.28 -2.54
CA ARG A 694 30.23 13.02 -1.96
C ARG A 694 29.81 14.14 -1.00
N LYS A 695 28.52 14.42 -0.92
CA LYS A 695 27.97 15.43 -0.02
C LYS A 695 27.89 14.89 1.41
N LEU A 696 28.29 15.71 2.38
CA LEU A 696 28.18 15.44 3.82
C LEU A 696 27.49 16.64 4.48
N THR A 697 26.41 16.42 5.18
CA THR A 697 25.73 17.43 5.99
C THR A 697 25.97 17.13 7.46
N VAL A 698 26.41 18.11 8.25
CA VAL A 698 26.61 18.01 9.70
C VAL A 698 25.58 18.87 10.41
N ILE A 699 24.89 18.30 11.41
CA ILE A 699 23.91 18.98 12.27
C ILE A 699 24.32 18.75 13.72
N ARG A 700 24.35 19.84 14.52
CA ARG A 700 24.67 19.83 15.97
C ARG A 700 23.58 20.53 16.74
#